data_1084ac44a6a8a7e099720539aa06890b
#
_entry.id   1084ac44a6a8a7e099720539aa06890b
#
_cell.length_a   1.000
_cell.length_b   1.000
_cell.length_c   1.000
_cell.angle_alpha   90.00
_cell.angle_beta   90.00
_cell.angle_gamma   90.00
#
_symmetry.space_group_name_H-M   'P 1'
#
loop_
_entity.id
_entity.type
_entity.pdbx_description
1 polymer ?
#
loop_
_entity_poly.entity_id
_entity_poly.type
_entity_poly.pdbx_seq_one_letter_code
_entity_poly.pdbx_strand_id
1 'polypeptide(L)'
;MEELRVSVRELVEFTLHGADIRLISGRMQDMLDGTLGHQARQKLLGDGWQAEVPLNLPILVEEEELTLVLGGRMDAFLDAPDIPCVEEIKLWQGEHPPEAPIPAHRMQAVCYGHMLCVTRGLPAVDVRVVYVTRRGKVQGEFPERLTAEECRAEFQSVLLPYLRRIRAVRRHTRARNASLAALKFPYANYRPGQREMAVQVYTAIKRKKRLFACMPTGTGKSSATLFPALKALGEGLTGQVYYLTARTTQRQGALDALARLHQQTLHLWALVIDAKDKQCPTHTLCHPDYCERAKGHFLRDTDAIEEMMNIDDWSAENVRAMADKYCLCPFEFAMSLCEIADVVICDYNYALDPAVHIRRIFDATRDVTLLIDEAHHLPERIRDMLSGSVDSAGLRKLRTVVGKAAGKKHPLYKAMTDVIRAVDNLLLPEDGSQEGTLPKLPDDFDRVCLSLADAFMDARQEHFPWEDAGGRLGDTLMPLLSFNRARQRDSADYAILWEGRRHPKITAFALDSAGYFQQATQGLSGVTCFSATLHPLPEMRLLLGGAEDDACFAMPSPFPPEHLQIRQVDVNTRYAHRSSACTEIARQITALVTQKPGKYLVFFPSFAFLRMTAERLMLPCQVQEKQMDEAARAAFLMAYRQESGNVLSLCVLGGVFSEGIDLPGRQLDGVVVVGVGLPQVNLYQEVLRAHFERTLGDGFLYAYMLPGMQKVTQAVGRVIRTETDTGVALLLDDRYSYPAYRRLMPEHWRISR
;
A
#
# COMPACT_ATOMS: atom_id res chain seq x y z
N MET A 1 -22.50 29.89 7.11
CA MET A 1 -21.94 29.44 5.82
C MET A 1 -20.68 28.66 6.11
N GLU A 2 -20.53 27.52 5.47
CA GLU A 2 -19.33 26.72 5.53
C GLU A 2 -18.19 27.39 4.77
N GLU A 3 -16.95 27.31 5.25
CA GLU A 3 -15.78 27.87 4.57
C GLU A 3 -14.93 26.71 4.03
N LEU A 4 -14.68 26.72 2.71
CA LEU A 4 -13.77 25.80 2.04
C LEU A 4 -12.55 26.58 1.54
N ARG A 5 -11.34 26.19 1.96
CA ARG A 5 -10.11 26.81 1.51
C ARG A 5 -9.48 26.00 0.40
N VAL A 6 -9.10 26.69 -0.67
CA VAL A 6 -8.46 26.12 -1.85
C VAL A 6 -7.27 26.97 -2.23
N SER A 7 -6.14 26.35 -2.55
CA SER A 7 -4.99 27.08 -3.06
C SER A 7 -5.15 27.40 -4.56
N VAL A 8 -4.55 28.51 -5.02
CA VAL A 8 -4.46 28.83 -6.46
C VAL A 8 -3.84 27.66 -7.23
N ARG A 9 -2.81 27.03 -6.67
CA ARG A 9 -2.16 25.86 -7.27
C ARG A 9 -3.14 24.70 -7.42
N GLU A 10 -3.87 24.35 -6.40
CA GLU A 10 -4.86 23.27 -6.39
C GLU A 10 -5.96 23.51 -7.43
N LEU A 11 -6.51 24.74 -7.49
CA LEU A 11 -7.52 25.10 -8.48
C LEU A 11 -7.01 24.95 -9.91
N VAL A 12 -5.78 25.40 -10.17
CA VAL A 12 -5.18 25.33 -11.50
C VAL A 12 -4.79 23.89 -11.87
N GLU A 13 -4.19 23.16 -10.94
CA GLU A 13 -3.84 21.75 -11.15
C GLU A 13 -5.06 20.86 -11.37
N PHE A 14 -6.21 21.20 -10.78
CA PHE A 14 -7.48 20.50 -11.02
C PHE A 14 -7.91 20.56 -12.50
N THR A 15 -7.72 21.68 -13.18
CA THR A 15 -8.21 21.91 -14.56
C THR A 15 -7.10 21.76 -15.60
N LEU A 16 -5.87 22.10 -15.26
CA LEU A 16 -4.73 22.20 -16.18
C LEU A 16 -3.54 21.30 -15.76
N HIS A 17 -3.81 20.16 -15.12
CA HIS A 17 -2.77 19.16 -14.92
C HIS A 17 -2.31 18.60 -16.28
N GLY A 18 -1.07 18.07 -16.35
CA GLY A 18 -0.48 17.63 -17.62
C GLY A 18 -1.39 16.66 -18.37
N ALA A 19 -1.48 16.80 -19.68
CA ALA A 19 -2.40 16.04 -20.53
C ALA A 19 -2.16 14.51 -20.49
N ASP A 20 -0.90 14.09 -20.35
CA ASP A 20 -0.47 12.71 -20.56
C ASP A 20 -0.11 12.01 -19.25
N ILE A 21 -0.33 10.70 -19.22
CA ILE A 21 0.32 9.87 -18.20
C ILE A 21 1.81 9.84 -18.52
N ARG A 22 2.59 10.52 -17.72
CA ARG A 22 4.05 10.40 -17.69
C ARG A 22 4.43 9.86 -16.33
N LEU A 23 5.32 8.88 -16.30
CA LEU A 23 5.88 8.41 -15.04
C LEU A 23 6.79 9.50 -14.48
N ILE A 24 6.16 10.51 -13.88
CA ILE A 24 6.85 11.58 -13.17
C ILE A 24 7.28 10.98 -11.83
N SER A 25 8.49 10.50 -11.75
CA SER A 25 9.18 10.49 -10.48
C SER A 25 9.64 11.93 -10.25
N GLY A 26 8.92 12.68 -9.44
CA GLY A 26 9.48 13.92 -8.91
C GLY A 26 10.80 13.55 -8.23
N ARG A 27 11.92 13.99 -8.78
CA ARG A 27 13.20 13.86 -8.10
C ARG A 27 13.04 14.61 -6.79
N MET A 28 13.37 14.01 -5.65
CA MET A 28 13.43 14.76 -4.38
C MET A 28 14.39 15.95 -4.54
N GLN A 29 15.40 15.79 -5.39
CA GLN A 29 16.31 16.86 -5.85
C GLN A 29 15.54 17.98 -6.55
N ASP A 30 14.53 17.69 -7.38
CA ASP A 30 13.78 18.70 -8.11
C ASP A 30 12.94 19.60 -7.19
N MET A 31 12.39 19.03 -6.10
CA MET A 31 11.69 19.84 -5.09
C MET A 31 12.63 20.76 -4.32
N LEU A 32 13.81 20.25 -3.93
CA LEU A 32 14.85 21.04 -3.25
C LEU A 32 15.42 22.10 -4.19
N ASP A 33 15.71 21.73 -5.43
CA ASP A 33 16.24 22.60 -6.47
C ASP A 33 15.23 23.68 -6.86
N GLY A 34 13.92 23.34 -6.90
CA GLY A 34 12.82 24.28 -7.08
C GLY A 34 12.85 25.38 -6.03
N THR A 35 12.86 25.00 -4.75
CA THR A 35 12.93 25.94 -3.62
C THR A 35 14.17 26.83 -3.68
N LEU A 36 15.34 26.23 -3.99
CA LEU A 36 16.59 26.99 -4.12
C LEU A 36 16.57 27.96 -5.30
N GLY A 37 16.02 27.56 -6.45
CA GLY A 37 15.86 28.41 -7.63
C GLY A 37 14.95 29.62 -7.38
N HIS A 38 13.80 29.40 -6.71
CA HIS A 38 12.90 30.47 -6.28
C HIS A 38 13.61 31.46 -5.36
N GLN A 39 14.21 30.98 -4.26
CA GLN A 39 14.91 31.83 -3.30
C GLN A 39 16.09 32.59 -3.96
N ALA A 40 16.81 31.94 -4.87
CA ALA A 40 17.90 32.59 -5.58
C ALA A 40 17.38 33.70 -6.51
N ARG A 41 16.27 33.48 -7.20
CA ARG A 41 15.61 34.51 -8.05
C ARG A 41 15.09 35.67 -7.22
N GLN A 42 14.40 35.39 -6.13
CA GLN A 42 13.86 36.41 -5.22
C GLN A 42 14.95 37.35 -4.70
N LYS A 43 16.16 36.87 -4.42
CA LYS A 43 17.31 37.68 -4.02
C LYS A 43 17.90 38.56 -5.13
N LEU A 44 17.60 38.25 -6.38
CA LEU A 44 18.03 38.99 -7.57
C LEU A 44 16.98 40.00 -8.08
N LEU A 45 15.81 40.07 -7.44
CA LEU A 45 14.79 41.04 -7.74
C LEU A 45 15.29 42.45 -7.34
N GLY A 46 14.96 43.44 -8.18
CA GLY A 46 15.31 44.83 -7.95
C GLY A 46 14.46 45.51 -6.85
N ASP A 47 14.75 46.78 -6.63
CA ASP A 47 13.98 47.59 -5.68
C ASP A 47 12.50 47.65 -6.00
N GLY A 48 11.67 47.59 -4.98
CA GLY A 48 10.21 47.64 -5.08
C GLY A 48 9.53 46.26 -5.20
N TRP A 49 10.27 45.20 -5.48
CA TRP A 49 9.71 43.86 -5.50
C TRP A 49 9.57 43.26 -4.07
N GLN A 50 8.45 42.61 -3.84
CA GLN A 50 8.12 41.90 -2.62
C GLN A 50 8.02 40.39 -2.93
N ALA A 51 8.64 39.54 -2.14
CA ALA A 51 8.60 38.09 -2.29
C ALA A 51 7.54 37.46 -1.36
N GLU A 52 6.98 36.31 -1.79
CA GLU A 52 6.07 35.50 -0.98
C GLU A 52 4.85 36.28 -0.42
N VAL A 53 4.23 37.12 -1.26
CA VAL A 53 3.13 37.98 -0.83
C VAL A 53 1.82 37.17 -0.75
N PRO A 54 1.23 37.02 0.44
CA PRO A 54 -0.01 36.25 0.61
C PRO A 54 -1.22 37.02 0.02
N LEU A 55 -2.11 36.30 -0.61
CA LEU A 55 -3.35 36.83 -1.17
C LEU A 55 -4.49 35.83 -0.93
N ASN A 56 -5.68 36.35 -0.56
CA ASN A 56 -6.86 35.55 -0.37
C ASN A 56 -8.08 36.28 -1.02
N LEU A 57 -8.93 35.50 -1.67
CA LEU A 57 -10.15 35.96 -2.27
C LEU A 57 -11.33 35.10 -1.82
N PRO A 58 -12.26 35.60 -1.00
CA PRO A 58 -13.49 34.91 -0.69
C PRO A 58 -14.45 34.96 -1.88
N ILE A 59 -14.97 33.82 -2.29
CA ILE A 59 -15.94 33.67 -3.38
C ILE A 59 -17.21 33.06 -2.78
N LEU A 60 -18.31 33.82 -2.79
CA LEU A 60 -19.59 33.34 -2.28
C LEU A 60 -20.25 32.42 -3.31
N VAL A 61 -20.63 31.23 -2.90
CA VAL A 61 -21.39 30.25 -3.68
C VAL A 61 -22.75 30.10 -3.02
N GLU A 62 -23.66 31.06 -3.31
CA GLU A 62 -24.95 31.22 -2.61
C GLU A 62 -25.79 29.93 -2.64
N GLU A 63 -25.89 29.27 -3.79
CA GLU A 63 -26.68 28.04 -3.98
C GLU A 63 -26.23 26.87 -3.05
N GLU A 64 -25.00 26.90 -2.54
CA GLU A 64 -24.43 25.86 -1.69
C GLU A 64 -24.24 26.32 -0.23
N GLU A 65 -24.62 27.56 0.11
CA GLU A 65 -24.35 28.19 1.42
C GLU A 65 -22.86 28.06 1.82
N LEU A 66 -21.96 28.21 0.82
CA LEU A 66 -20.53 27.98 0.92
C LEU A 66 -19.76 29.26 0.58
N THR A 67 -18.74 29.57 1.35
CA THR A 67 -17.71 30.53 0.97
C THR A 67 -16.44 29.76 0.57
N LEU A 68 -16.08 29.84 -0.72
CA LEU A 68 -14.82 29.35 -1.22
C LEU A 68 -13.74 30.41 -1.00
N VAL A 69 -12.75 30.14 -0.15
CA VAL A 69 -11.61 31.04 0.06
C VAL A 69 -10.46 30.58 -0.79
N LEU A 70 -10.27 31.23 -1.94
CA LEU A 70 -9.11 31.00 -2.78
C LEU A 70 -7.92 31.74 -2.18
N GLY A 71 -6.83 31.00 -1.88
CA GLY A 71 -5.63 31.54 -1.23
C GLY A 71 -4.34 31.10 -1.90
N GLY A 72 -3.28 31.84 -1.65
CA GLY A 72 -1.93 31.49 -2.09
C GLY A 72 -0.91 32.55 -1.77
N ARG A 73 0.31 32.35 -2.24
CA ARG A 73 1.41 33.32 -2.15
C ARG A 73 1.97 33.56 -3.52
N MET A 74 1.98 34.82 -3.95
CA MET A 74 2.67 35.24 -5.16
C MET A 74 4.18 35.09 -4.96
N ASP A 75 4.87 34.42 -5.89
CA ASP A 75 6.31 34.21 -5.79
C ASP A 75 7.08 35.55 -5.71
N ALA A 76 6.66 36.53 -6.55
CA ALA A 76 7.11 37.91 -6.43
C ALA A 76 6.03 38.89 -6.92
N PHE A 77 5.98 40.07 -6.31
CA PHE A 77 5.01 41.11 -6.58
C PHE A 77 5.68 42.48 -6.64
N LEU A 78 5.40 43.26 -7.68
CA LEU A 78 5.84 44.66 -7.81
C LEU A 78 4.60 45.56 -7.73
N ASP A 79 4.57 46.38 -6.69
CA ASP A 79 3.50 47.36 -6.49
C ASP A 79 3.84 48.65 -7.29
N ALA A 80 3.70 48.58 -8.61
CA ALA A 80 3.96 49.70 -9.48
C ALA A 80 2.77 50.70 -9.46
N PRO A 81 3.04 52.03 -9.48
CA PRO A 81 1.98 53.04 -9.36
C PRO A 81 0.91 52.98 -10.48
N ASP A 82 1.31 52.63 -11.68
CA ASP A 82 0.41 52.56 -12.83
C ASP A 82 -0.28 51.21 -12.96
N ILE A 83 0.50 50.15 -13.07
CA ILE A 83 0.01 48.77 -13.24
C ILE A 83 0.92 47.84 -12.45
N PRO A 84 0.42 47.17 -11.39
CA PRO A 84 1.21 46.23 -10.60
C PRO A 84 1.52 44.96 -11.40
N CYS A 85 2.63 44.30 -11.03
CA CYS A 85 3.09 43.11 -11.71
C CYS A 85 3.22 41.91 -10.75
N VAL A 86 2.68 40.76 -11.19
CA VAL A 86 2.84 39.46 -10.53
C VAL A 86 3.87 38.63 -11.30
N GLU A 87 4.88 38.13 -10.63
CA GLU A 87 5.86 37.19 -11.22
C GLU A 87 5.66 35.80 -10.62
N GLU A 88 5.41 34.81 -11.47
CA GLU A 88 5.39 33.39 -11.14
C GLU A 88 6.72 32.77 -11.55
N ILE A 89 7.48 32.23 -10.59
CA ILE A 89 8.83 31.73 -10.79
C ILE A 89 8.80 30.20 -10.87
N LYS A 90 9.41 29.64 -11.90
CA LYS A 90 9.50 28.18 -12.10
C LYS A 90 10.93 27.74 -12.40
N LEU A 91 11.37 26.65 -11.77
CA LEU A 91 12.63 26.04 -12.12
C LEU A 91 12.54 25.40 -13.51
N TRP A 92 13.59 25.60 -14.32
CA TRP A 92 13.74 24.95 -15.62
C TRP A 92 15.09 24.26 -15.69
N GLN A 93 15.06 22.97 -16.05
CA GLN A 93 16.28 22.14 -16.13
C GLN A 93 16.68 21.81 -17.57
N GLY A 94 15.86 22.16 -18.56
CA GLY A 94 16.19 21.97 -19.98
C GLY A 94 17.30 22.91 -20.45
N GLU A 95 18.00 22.56 -21.52
CA GLU A 95 19.04 23.39 -22.13
C GLU A 95 18.48 24.71 -22.67
N HIS A 96 17.25 24.69 -23.20
CA HIS A 96 16.53 25.85 -23.71
C HIS A 96 15.18 25.99 -22.96
N PRO A 97 14.75 27.23 -22.71
CA PRO A 97 13.41 27.47 -22.12
C PRO A 97 12.33 27.07 -23.14
N PRO A 98 11.10 26.81 -22.70
CA PRO A 98 9.99 26.58 -23.62
C PRO A 98 9.74 27.82 -24.49
N GLU A 99 9.19 27.63 -25.70
CA GLU A 99 8.85 28.75 -26.62
C GLU A 99 7.67 29.59 -26.11
N ALA A 100 6.80 28.99 -25.27
CA ALA A 100 5.67 29.63 -24.62
C ALA A 100 5.55 29.15 -23.17
N PRO A 101 4.91 29.93 -22.28
CA PRO A 101 4.74 29.48 -20.89
C PRO A 101 3.85 28.24 -20.83
N ILE A 102 4.19 27.32 -19.94
CA ILE A 102 3.35 26.15 -19.66
C ILE A 102 1.98 26.64 -19.20
N PRO A 103 0.86 26.15 -19.76
CA PRO A 103 -0.49 26.68 -19.46
C PRO A 103 -0.83 26.76 -17.98
N ALA A 104 -0.46 25.74 -17.18
CA ALA A 104 -0.69 25.75 -15.75
C ALA A 104 0.10 26.84 -15.02
N HIS A 105 1.35 27.10 -15.42
CA HIS A 105 2.17 28.14 -14.79
C HIS A 105 1.63 29.53 -15.12
N ARG A 106 1.24 29.74 -16.40
CA ARG A 106 0.61 31.00 -16.82
C ARG A 106 -0.71 31.23 -16.05
N MET A 107 -1.56 30.20 -15.93
CA MET A 107 -2.84 30.31 -15.25
C MET A 107 -2.68 30.61 -13.75
N GLN A 108 -1.63 30.13 -13.07
CA GLN A 108 -1.34 30.53 -11.70
C GLN A 108 -1.12 32.04 -11.60
N ALA A 109 -0.31 32.61 -12.49
CA ALA A 109 -0.08 34.06 -12.53
C ALA A 109 -1.37 34.84 -12.85
N VAL A 110 -2.21 34.35 -13.78
CA VAL A 110 -3.52 34.95 -14.14
C VAL A 110 -4.49 34.91 -12.94
N CYS A 111 -4.53 33.81 -12.20
CA CYS A 111 -5.35 33.69 -10.98
C CYS A 111 -4.96 34.76 -9.94
N TYR A 112 -3.66 34.92 -9.68
CA TYR A 112 -3.18 35.98 -8.78
C TYR A 112 -3.48 37.37 -9.33
N GLY A 113 -3.35 37.59 -10.65
CA GLY A 113 -3.73 38.82 -11.31
C GLY A 113 -5.20 39.14 -11.11
N HIS A 114 -6.11 38.16 -11.31
CA HIS A 114 -7.54 38.33 -11.05
C HIS A 114 -7.81 38.67 -9.59
N MET A 115 -7.19 37.96 -8.65
CA MET A 115 -7.36 38.21 -7.21
C MET A 115 -6.95 39.66 -6.85
N LEU A 116 -5.87 40.19 -7.42
CA LEU A 116 -5.43 41.56 -7.25
C LEU A 116 -6.42 42.56 -7.85
N CYS A 117 -6.88 42.33 -9.09
CA CYS A 117 -7.86 43.18 -9.73
C CYS A 117 -9.14 43.34 -8.87
N VAL A 118 -9.62 42.23 -8.32
CA VAL A 118 -10.81 42.21 -7.46
C VAL A 118 -10.55 42.91 -6.10
N THR A 119 -9.45 42.56 -5.42
CA THR A 119 -9.20 43.03 -4.06
C THR A 119 -8.78 44.50 -4.00
N ARG A 120 -8.16 45.02 -5.07
CA ARG A 120 -7.67 46.42 -5.14
C ARG A 120 -8.44 47.28 -6.11
N GLY A 121 -9.44 46.75 -6.85
CA GLY A 121 -10.22 47.46 -7.84
C GLY A 121 -9.42 47.95 -9.05
N LEU A 122 -8.42 47.13 -9.50
CA LEU A 122 -7.52 47.52 -10.58
C LEU A 122 -8.15 47.25 -11.96
N PRO A 123 -7.94 48.13 -12.96
CA PRO A 123 -8.43 47.92 -14.32
C PRO A 123 -7.61 46.94 -15.14
N ALA A 124 -6.34 46.75 -14.77
CA ALA A 124 -5.40 45.85 -15.44
C ALA A 124 -4.28 45.42 -14.49
N VAL A 125 -3.55 44.35 -14.86
CA VAL A 125 -2.41 43.84 -14.16
C VAL A 125 -1.39 43.28 -15.16
N ASP A 126 -0.11 43.41 -14.88
CA ASP A 126 0.96 42.71 -15.59
C ASP A 126 1.20 41.34 -14.91
N VAL A 127 1.15 40.29 -15.67
CA VAL A 127 1.52 38.94 -15.20
C VAL A 127 2.77 38.47 -15.94
N ARG A 128 3.65 37.77 -15.26
CA ARG A 128 4.90 37.32 -15.84
C ARG A 128 5.27 35.94 -15.33
N VAL A 129 5.51 35.01 -16.27
CA VAL A 129 6.08 33.69 -15.93
C VAL A 129 7.57 33.71 -16.22
N VAL A 130 8.37 33.32 -15.24
CA VAL A 130 9.83 33.34 -15.35
C VAL A 130 10.40 31.96 -15.06
N TYR A 131 11.10 31.41 -16.04
CA TYR A 131 11.84 30.16 -15.88
C TYR A 131 13.29 30.45 -15.47
N VAL A 132 13.72 29.83 -14.38
CA VAL A 132 15.04 30.10 -13.80
C VAL A 132 15.84 28.83 -13.59
N THR A 133 17.17 28.96 -13.62
CA THR A 133 18.08 27.91 -13.17
C THR A 133 18.07 27.79 -11.63
N ARG A 134 18.64 26.72 -11.07
CA ARG A 134 18.86 26.55 -9.63
C ARG A 134 19.58 27.74 -8.96
N ARG A 135 20.36 28.51 -9.73
CA ARG A 135 21.07 29.73 -9.26
C ARG A 135 20.23 31.00 -9.43
N GLY A 136 18.98 30.93 -9.82
CA GLY A 136 18.10 32.07 -10.03
C GLY A 136 18.32 32.83 -11.34
N LYS A 137 19.23 32.36 -12.22
CA LYS A 137 19.45 32.98 -13.52
C LYS A 137 18.25 32.74 -14.43
N VAL A 138 17.68 33.81 -15.00
CA VAL A 138 16.56 33.74 -15.95
C VAL A 138 17.03 33.06 -17.22
N GLN A 139 16.25 32.06 -17.67
CA GLN A 139 16.39 31.36 -18.93
C GLN A 139 15.30 31.76 -19.92
N GLY A 140 14.09 32.00 -19.45
CA GLY A 140 12.96 32.47 -20.25
C GLY A 140 12.03 33.35 -19.42
N GLU A 141 11.46 34.37 -20.05
CA GLU A 141 10.57 35.34 -19.44
C GLU A 141 9.39 35.60 -20.37
N PHE A 142 8.17 35.53 -19.85
CA PHE A 142 6.92 35.65 -20.61
C PHE A 142 6.02 36.68 -19.93
N PRO A 143 6.22 37.99 -20.21
CA PRO A 143 5.38 39.06 -19.70
C PRO A 143 4.09 39.17 -20.54
N GLU A 144 2.98 39.45 -19.86
CA GLU A 144 1.68 39.67 -20.46
C GLU A 144 0.92 40.70 -19.67
N ARG A 145 0.24 41.64 -20.37
CA ARG A 145 -0.68 42.60 -19.74
C ARG A 145 -2.11 42.18 -19.97
N LEU A 146 -2.84 42.02 -18.89
CA LEU A 146 -4.24 41.62 -18.91
C LEU A 146 -5.14 42.68 -18.24
N THR A 147 -6.25 42.94 -18.86
CA THR A 147 -7.34 43.70 -18.25
C THR A 147 -8.03 42.90 -17.16
N ALA A 148 -8.70 43.55 -16.23
CA ALA A 148 -9.48 42.87 -15.20
C ALA A 148 -10.54 41.92 -15.79
N GLU A 149 -11.11 42.27 -16.97
CA GLU A 149 -12.10 41.44 -17.64
C GLU A 149 -11.48 40.17 -18.25
N GLU A 150 -10.33 40.29 -18.90
CA GLU A 150 -9.57 39.14 -19.41
C GLU A 150 -9.14 38.21 -18.28
N CYS A 151 -8.57 38.76 -17.20
CA CYS A 151 -8.24 37.96 -16.00
C CYS A 151 -9.47 37.25 -15.43
N ARG A 152 -10.60 37.91 -15.38
CA ARG A 152 -11.87 37.33 -14.89
C ARG A 152 -12.34 36.20 -15.80
N ALA A 153 -12.32 36.38 -17.11
CA ALA A 153 -12.77 35.38 -18.07
C ALA A 153 -11.92 34.11 -17.99
N GLU A 154 -10.59 34.26 -17.96
CA GLU A 154 -9.68 33.16 -17.83
C GLU A 154 -9.79 32.45 -16.47
N PHE A 155 -9.88 33.21 -15.37
CA PHE A 155 -10.11 32.65 -14.02
C PHE A 155 -11.41 31.84 -13.97
N GLN A 156 -12.49 32.32 -14.59
CA GLN A 156 -13.75 31.60 -14.66
C GLN A 156 -13.61 30.26 -15.40
N SER A 157 -12.74 30.17 -16.38
CA SER A 157 -12.51 28.92 -17.13
C SER A 157 -11.98 27.77 -16.25
N VAL A 158 -11.26 28.08 -15.18
CA VAL A 158 -10.78 27.08 -14.19
C VAL A 158 -11.69 26.97 -12.98
N LEU A 159 -12.33 28.05 -12.56
CA LEU A 159 -13.21 28.07 -11.40
C LEU A 159 -14.52 27.30 -11.65
N LEU A 160 -15.18 27.49 -12.80
CA LEU A 160 -16.48 26.88 -13.06
C LEU A 160 -16.48 25.36 -13.10
N PRO A 161 -15.50 24.67 -13.73
CA PRO A 161 -15.36 23.22 -13.64
C PRO A 161 -15.16 22.74 -12.19
N TYR A 162 -14.33 23.45 -11.42
CA TYR A 162 -14.08 23.13 -10.01
C TYR A 162 -15.36 23.26 -9.17
N LEU A 163 -16.14 24.33 -9.35
CA LEU A 163 -17.42 24.50 -8.66
C LEU A 163 -18.45 23.44 -9.04
N ARG A 164 -18.52 23.02 -10.32
CA ARG A 164 -19.39 21.91 -10.73
C ARG A 164 -19.04 20.63 -9.97
N ARG A 165 -17.73 20.32 -9.86
CA ARG A 165 -17.25 19.16 -9.10
C ARG A 165 -17.68 19.25 -7.63
N ILE A 166 -17.43 20.39 -6.96
CA ILE A 166 -17.82 20.59 -5.57
C ILE A 166 -19.32 20.38 -5.38
N ARG A 167 -20.15 20.98 -6.23
CA ARG A 167 -21.63 20.84 -6.17
C ARG A 167 -22.06 19.38 -6.30
N ALA A 168 -21.47 18.64 -7.22
CA ALA A 168 -21.77 17.22 -7.42
C ALA A 168 -21.39 16.38 -6.19
N VAL A 169 -20.18 16.58 -5.66
CA VAL A 169 -19.71 15.90 -4.45
C VAL A 169 -20.58 16.23 -3.23
N ARG A 170 -20.93 17.50 -3.02
CA ARG A 170 -21.80 17.92 -1.89
C ARG A 170 -23.20 17.32 -2.00
N ARG A 171 -23.80 17.32 -3.20
CA ARG A 171 -25.09 16.66 -3.44
C ARG A 171 -25.03 15.18 -3.10
N HIS A 172 -24.00 14.48 -3.59
CA HIS A 172 -23.77 13.09 -3.24
C HIS A 172 -23.57 12.89 -1.72
N THR A 173 -22.74 13.71 -1.08
CA THR A 173 -22.49 13.64 0.37
C THR A 173 -23.78 13.77 1.18
N ARG A 174 -24.68 14.68 0.79
CA ARG A 174 -26.01 14.82 1.44
C ARG A 174 -26.85 13.55 1.28
N ALA A 175 -26.95 13.01 0.05
CA ALA A 175 -27.67 11.77 -0.22
C ALA A 175 -27.05 10.57 0.50
N ARG A 176 -25.73 10.45 0.46
CA ARG A 176 -24.96 9.44 1.19
C ARG A 176 -25.25 9.49 2.69
N ASN A 177 -25.08 10.65 3.30
CA ASN A 177 -25.26 10.79 4.74
C ASN A 177 -26.69 10.48 5.17
N ALA A 178 -27.70 10.88 4.39
CA ALA A 178 -29.10 10.54 4.64
C ALA A 178 -29.32 9.01 4.56
N SER A 179 -28.75 8.34 3.55
CA SER A 179 -28.86 6.88 3.40
C SER A 179 -28.13 6.12 4.52
N LEU A 180 -26.94 6.62 4.92
CA LEU A 180 -26.15 6.02 6.00
C LEU A 180 -26.80 6.25 7.38
N ALA A 181 -27.52 7.35 7.59
CA ALA A 181 -28.29 7.56 8.83
C ALA A 181 -29.36 6.46 9.01
N ALA A 182 -30.02 6.05 7.94
CA ALA A 182 -31.04 4.99 7.92
C ALA A 182 -30.45 3.57 7.92
N LEU A 183 -29.15 3.39 7.68
CA LEU A 183 -28.48 2.10 7.52
C LEU A 183 -28.64 1.24 8.77
N LYS A 184 -29.08 -0.01 8.59
CA LYS A 184 -29.17 -1.03 9.64
C LYS A 184 -28.09 -2.08 9.45
N PHE A 185 -27.79 -2.81 10.52
CA PHE A 185 -26.87 -3.95 10.43
C PHE A 185 -27.42 -4.99 9.41
N PRO A 186 -26.57 -5.56 8.52
CA PRO A 186 -27.06 -6.32 7.35
C PRO A 186 -27.59 -7.72 7.67
N TYR A 187 -27.66 -8.10 8.94
CA TYR A 187 -28.19 -9.38 9.39
C TYR A 187 -29.25 -9.15 10.45
N ALA A 188 -30.18 -10.10 10.59
CA ALA A 188 -31.28 -10.02 11.57
C ALA A 188 -30.76 -9.94 13.02
N ASN A 189 -29.66 -10.66 13.31
CA ASN A 189 -29.04 -10.71 14.62
C ASN A 189 -27.53 -10.55 14.52
N TYR A 190 -26.93 -9.97 15.53
CA TYR A 190 -25.48 -9.99 15.72
C TYR A 190 -25.02 -11.35 16.20
N ARG A 191 -23.90 -11.84 15.72
CA ARG A 191 -23.18 -12.95 16.32
C ARG A 191 -22.53 -12.50 17.65
N PRO A 192 -22.24 -13.44 18.58
CA PRO A 192 -21.56 -13.12 19.84
C PRO A 192 -20.30 -12.28 19.61
N GLY A 193 -20.14 -11.17 20.33
CA GLY A 193 -19.01 -10.25 20.24
C GLY A 193 -19.02 -9.29 19.02
N GLN A 194 -19.88 -9.50 18.04
CA GLN A 194 -19.91 -8.71 16.80
C GLN A 194 -20.43 -7.28 17.04
N ARG A 195 -21.41 -7.12 17.91
CA ARG A 195 -21.94 -5.79 18.31
C ARG A 195 -20.90 -5.01 19.10
N GLU A 196 -20.25 -5.66 20.03
CA GLU A 196 -19.17 -5.07 20.85
C GLU A 196 -18.03 -4.58 19.94
N MET A 197 -17.62 -5.40 18.95
CA MET A 197 -16.63 -4.99 17.96
C MET A 197 -17.07 -3.77 17.17
N ALA A 198 -18.32 -3.73 16.70
CA ALA A 198 -18.85 -2.59 15.97
C ALA A 198 -18.81 -1.31 16.82
N VAL A 199 -19.12 -1.40 18.13
CA VAL A 199 -19.00 -0.28 19.09
C VAL A 199 -17.54 0.14 19.25
N GLN A 200 -16.58 -0.80 19.32
CA GLN A 200 -15.16 -0.47 19.45
C GLN A 200 -14.64 0.27 18.20
N VAL A 201 -14.98 -0.20 17.00
CA VAL A 201 -14.59 0.46 15.74
C VAL A 201 -15.15 1.88 15.66
N TYR A 202 -16.45 2.03 15.91
CA TYR A 202 -17.08 3.35 15.91
C TYR A 202 -16.43 4.30 16.94
N THR A 203 -16.15 3.79 18.15
CA THR A 203 -15.53 4.56 19.22
C THR A 203 -14.10 4.96 18.88
N ALA A 204 -13.34 4.07 18.24
CA ALA A 204 -11.98 4.36 17.78
C ALA A 204 -11.98 5.51 16.77
N ILE A 205 -12.89 5.49 15.78
CA ILE A 205 -13.05 6.57 14.80
C ILE A 205 -13.45 7.87 15.50
N LYS A 206 -14.49 7.84 16.35
CA LYS A 206 -14.98 9.02 17.07
C LYS A 206 -13.90 9.67 17.95
N ARG A 207 -12.99 8.88 18.52
CA ARG A 207 -11.91 9.35 19.39
C ARG A 207 -10.61 9.59 18.64
N LYS A 208 -10.56 9.37 17.32
CA LYS A 208 -9.35 9.43 16.49
C LYS A 208 -8.21 8.59 17.08
N LYS A 209 -8.52 7.36 17.47
CA LYS A 209 -7.60 6.41 18.11
C LYS A 209 -7.40 5.17 17.23
N ARG A 210 -6.37 4.39 17.57
CA ARG A 210 -6.14 3.07 16.97
C ARG A 210 -6.83 1.99 17.78
N LEU A 211 -7.29 0.96 17.07
CA LEU A 211 -7.90 -0.25 17.66
C LEU A 211 -7.17 -1.48 17.12
N PHE A 212 -6.74 -2.35 18.02
CA PHE A 212 -6.16 -3.65 17.70
C PHE A 212 -7.14 -4.74 18.13
N ALA A 213 -7.65 -5.52 17.16
CA ALA A 213 -8.71 -6.48 17.41
C ALA A 213 -8.36 -7.90 16.98
N CYS A 214 -8.44 -8.85 17.89
CA CYS A 214 -8.39 -10.27 17.58
C CYS A 214 -9.81 -10.79 17.36
N MET A 215 -10.13 -11.21 16.13
CA MET A 215 -11.46 -11.65 15.73
C MET A 215 -11.38 -13.04 15.09
N PRO A 216 -11.89 -14.10 15.71
CA PRO A 216 -11.87 -15.44 15.16
C PRO A 216 -12.48 -15.54 13.75
N THR A 217 -12.09 -16.56 13.00
CA THR A 217 -12.67 -16.84 11.67
C THR A 217 -14.18 -17.12 11.81
N GLY A 218 -14.95 -16.81 10.75
CA GLY A 218 -16.39 -17.06 10.76
C GLY A 218 -17.24 -16.06 11.54
N THR A 219 -16.64 -15.06 12.20
CA THR A 219 -17.37 -14.06 13.01
C THR A 219 -17.97 -12.91 12.19
N GLY A 220 -17.75 -12.86 10.87
CA GLY A 220 -18.22 -11.75 10.04
C GLY A 220 -17.45 -10.45 10.26
N LYS A 221 -16.12 -10.54 10.31
CA LYS A 221 -15.16 -9.43 10.52
C LYS A 221 -15.47 -8.21 9.65
N SER A 222 -15.65 -8.42 8.33
CA SER A 222 -15.86 -7.33 7.38
C SER A 222 -17.14 -6.54 7.68
N SER A 223 -18.26 -7.21 7.98
CA SER A 223 -19.50 -6.50 8.35
C SER A 223 -19.39 -5.79 9.69
N ALA A 224 -18.68 -6.38 10.68
CA ALA A 224 -18.49 -5.80 12.01
C ALA A 224 -17.56 -4.58 12.00
N THR A 225 -16.75 -4.40 10.95
CA THR A 225 -15.85 -3.26 10.80
C THR A 225 -16.38 -2.22 9.81
N LEU A 226 -16.92 -2.63 8.64
CA LEU A 226 -17.46 -1.72 7.63
C LEU A 226 -18.73 -1.01 8.12
N PHE A 227 -19.69 -1.72 8.69
CA PHE A 227 -20.94 -1.11 9.14
C PHE A 227 -20.73 0.09 10.09
N PRO A 228 -19.97 -0.02 11.19
CA PRO A 228 -19.72 1.12 12.07
C PRO A 228 -18.88 2.21 11.43
N ALA A 229 -17.94 1.88 10.52
CA ALA A 229 -17.17 2.87 9.78
C ALA A 229 -18.05 3.68 8.82
N LEU A 230 -19.02 3.03 8.15
CA LEU A 230 -20.01 3.72 7.32
C LEU A 230 -20.95 4.60 8.15
N LYS A 231 -21.34 4.17 9.36
CA LYS A 231 -22.09 5.05 10.26
C LYS A 231 -21.28 6.30 10.64
N ALA A 232 -20.01 6.12 10.99
CA ALA A 232 -19.11 7.23 11.30
C ALA A 232 -18.91 8.17 10.09
N LEU A 233 -18.80 7.61 8.87
CA LEU A 233 -18.76 8.38 7.62
C LEU A 233 -20.02 9.23 7.42
N GLY A 234 -21.21 8.65 7.62
CA GLY A 234 -22.50 9.35 7.51
C GLY A 234 -22.68 10.47 8.54
N GLU A 235 -22.01 10.37 9.69
CA GLU A 235 -22.00 11.38 10.75
C GLU A 235 -20.89 12.43 10.59
N GLY A 236 -20.04 12.33 9.54
CA GLY A 236 -18.95 13.26 9.30
C GLY A 236 -17.75 13.10 10.26
N LEU A 237 -17.61 11.94 10.90
CA LEU A 237 -16.49 11.64 11.78
C LEU A 237 -15.23 11.23 11.00
N THR A 238 -15.38 10.94 9.73
CA THR A 238 -14.33 10.65 8.75
C THR A 238 -14.82 11.00 7.36
N GLY A 239 -13.92 11.44 6.48
CA GLY A 239 -14.25 11.80 5.10
C GLY A 239 -14.27 10.60 4.16
N GLN A 240 -13.39 9.60 4.40
CA GLN A 240 -13.26 8.40 3.57
C GLN A 240 -12.94 7.17 4.42
N VAL A 241 -13.28 5.98 3.91
CA VAL A 241 -12.95 4.69 4.53
C VAL A 241 -12.11 3.86 3.57
N TYR A 242 -10.90 3.49 3.97
CA TYR A 242 -10.03 2.57 3.25
C TYR A 242 -10.04 1.20 3.91
N TYR A 243 -10.51 0.18 3.18
CA TYR A 243 -10.44 -1.22 3.60
C TYR A 243 -9.22 -1.87 2.95
N LEU A 244 -8.21 -2.15 3.77
CA LEU A 244 -6.92 -2.65 3.31
C LEU A 244 -6.84 -4.17 3.48
N THR A 245 -6.38 -4.86 2.43
CA THR A 245 -6.20 -6.32 2.42
C THR A 245 -4.77 -6.70 2.07
N ALA A 246 -4.28 -7.80 2.63
CA ALA A 246 -2.95 -8.32 2.33
C ALA A 246 -2.86 -9.02 0.96
N ARG A 247 -3.99 -9.53 0.45
CA ARG A 247 -4.07 -10.32 -0.81
C ARG A 247 -5.39 -10.09 -1.53
N THR A 248 -5.36 -10.18 -2.85
CA THR A 248 -6.56 -10.03 -3.70
C THR A 248 -7.70 -10.98 -3.32
N THR A 249 -7.39 -12.24 -2.93
CA THR A 249 -8.39 -13.24 -2.53
C THR A 249 -9.14 -12.89 -1.24
N GLN A 250 -8.58 -12.02 -0.40
CA GLN A 250 -9.21 -11.61 0.87
C GLN A 250 -10.22 -10.48 0.70
N ARG A 251 -10.23 -9.80 -0.44
CA ARG A 251 -11.17 -8.70 -0.75
C ARG A 251 -12.62 -9.17 -0.82
N GLN A 252 -12.85 -10.45 -1.20
CA GLN A 252 -14.20 -10.96 -1.40
C GLN A 252 -15.08 -10.78 -0.15
N GLY A 253 -14.52 -10.98 1.03
CA GLY A 253 -15.27 -10.77 2.28
C GLY A 253 -15.73 -9.32 2.50
N ALA A 254 -14.93 -8.34 2.07
CA ALA A 254 -15.32 -6.91 2.13
C ALA A 254 -16.35 -6.58 1.04
N LEU A 255 -16.18 -7.11 -0.17
CA LEU A 255 -17.13 -6.93 -1.28
C LEU A 255 -18.50 -7.54 -0.94
N ASP A 256 -18.54 -8.75 -0.40
CA ASP A 256 -19.77 -9.39 0.04
C ASP A 256 -20.47 -8.61 1.15
N ALA A 257 -19.70 -8.04 2.09
CA ALA A 257 -20.26 -7.20 3.14
C ALA A 257 -20.85 -5.91 2.58
N LEU A 258 -20.15 -5.23 1.66
CA LEU A 258 -20.66 -4.05 0.98
C LEU A 258 -21.90 -4.35 0.13
N ALA A 259 -21.88 -5.42 -0.67
CA ALA A 259 -23.02 -5.83 -1.48
C ALA A 259 -24.28 -6.06 -0.63
N ARG A 260 -24.15 -6.68 0.55
CA ARG A 260 -25.27 -6.86 1.49
C ARG A 260 -25.78 -5.52 2.07
N LEU A 261 -24.87 -4.58 2.35
CA LEU A 261 -25.22 -3.24 2.82
C LEU A 261 -25.92 -2.44 1.73
N HIS A 262 -25.48 -2.55 0.48
CA HIS A 262 -26.11 -1.92 -0.69
C HIS A 262 -27.57 -2.38 -0.95
N GLN A 263 -27.95 -3.58 -0.51
CA GLN A 263 -29.35 -4.02 -0.58
C GLN A 263 -30.32 -3.09 0.20
N GLN A 264 -29.80 -2.18 1.02
CA GLN A 264 -30.58 -1.21 1.80
C GLN A 264 -30.67 0.18 1.13
N THR A 265 -30.50 0.27 -0.19
CA THR A 265 -30.64 1.52 -0.96
C THR A 265 -29.63 2.59 -0.53
N LEU A 266 -28.35 2.22 -0.47
CA LEU A 266 -27.26 3.15 -0.15
C LEU A 266 -26.84 3.96 -1.37
N HIS A 267 -26.67 5.26 -1.19
CA HIS A 267 -25.87 6.10 -2.07
C HIS A 267 -24.43 6.08 -1.59
N LEU A 268 -23.58 5.29 -2.22
CA LEU A 268 -22.20 5.09 -1.77
C LEU A 268 -21.27 4.81 -2.96
N TRP A 269 -20.26 5.66 -3.14
CA TRP A 269 -19.21 5.43 -4.13
C TRP A 269 -18.13 4.52 -3.54
N ALA A 270 -18.25 3.24 -3.84
CA ALA A 270 -17.33 2.21 -3.35
C ALA A 270 -16.43 1.70 -4.47
N LEU A 271 -15.15 1.94 -4.38
CA LEU A 271 -14.14 1.68 -5.40
C LEU A 271 -13.22 0.53 -4.99
N VAL A 272 -12.85 -0.30 -5.97
CA VAL A 272 -11.82 -1.35 -5.82
C VAL A 272 -10.60 -1.01 -6.65
N ILE A 273 -9.42 -0.98 -6.03
CA ILE A 273 -8.16 -0.78 -6.74
C ILE A 273 -7.44 -2.11 -6.89
N ASP A 274 -7.21 -2.51 -8.14
CA ASP A 274 -6.36 -3.64 -8.51
C ASP A 274 -4.98 -3.18 -8.97
N ALA A 275 -4.03 -4.13 -8.96
CA ALA A 275 -2.68 -3.87 -9.46
C ALA A 275 -2.72 -3.44 -10.93
N LYS A 276 -1.87 -2.46 -11.29
CA LYS A 276 -1.79 -1.89 -12.64
C LYS A 276 -1.65 -2.95 -13.73
N ASP A 277 -0.81 -3.95 -13.50
CA ASP A 277 -0.55 -5.03 -14.49
C ASP A 277 -1.81 -5.87 -14.79
N LYS A 278 -2.73 -5.99 -13.81
CA LYS A 278 -3.99 -6.71 -13.99
C LYS A 278 -5.05 -5.90 -14.74
N GLN A 279 -4.99 -4.57 -14.60
CA GLN A 279 -5.95 -3.66 -15.21
C GLN A 279 -5.52 -3.16 -16.58
N CYS A 280 -4.21 -3.20 -16.90
CA CYS A 280 -3.67 -2.69 -18.15
C CYS A 280 -4.12 -3.54 -19.34
N PRO A 281 -4.91 -2.99 -20.30
CA PRO A 281 -5.38 -3.76 -21.45
C PRO A 281 -4.36 -3.89 -22.55
N THR A 282 -3.35 -3.01 -22.58
CA THR A 282 -2.36 -2.95 -23.68
C THR A 282 -1.05 -3.66 -23.37
N HIS A 283 -0.70 -3.77 -22.07
CA HIS A 283 0.58 -4.30 -21.58
C HIS A 283 1.82 -3.64 -22.23
N THR A 284 1.64 -2.42 -22.78
CA THR A 284 2.72 -1.62 -23.37
C THR A 284 3.36 -0.71 -22.34
N LEU A 285 4.48 -0.08 -22.70
CA LEU A 285 5.12 0.92 -21.85
C LEU A 285 4.14 2.08 -21.58
N CYS A 286 3.98 2.48 -20.31
CA CYS A 286 3.16 3.62 -19.93
C CYS A 286 3.84 4.95 -20.32
N HIS A 287 3.76 5.27 -21.60
CA HIS A 287 4.28 6.51 -22.20
C HIS A 287 3.36 6.94 -23.34
N PRO A 288 3.09 8.23 -23.55
CA PRO A 288 2.15 8.72 -24.57
C PRO A 288 2.51 8.30 -26.00
N ASP A 289 3.78 8.04 -26.28
CA ASP A 289 4.23 7.58 -27.61
C ASP A 289 3.95 6.09 -27.87
N TYR A 290 3.74 5.30 -26.83
CA TYR A 290 3.55 3.84 -26.94
C TYR A 290 2.18 3.37 -26.47
N CYS A 291 1.46 4.20 -25.70
CA CYS A 291 0.16 3.87 -25.15
C CYS A 291 -0.85 4.97 -25.47
N GLU A 292 -1.82 4.68 -26.34
CA GLU A 292 -2.89 5.60 -26.71
C GLU A 292 -3.69 6.07 -25.48
N ARG A 293 -3.88 5.20 -24.50
CA ARG A 293 -4.61 5.53 -23.25
C ARG A 293 -3.80 6.44 -22.33
N ALA A 294 -2.48 6.50 -22.50
CA ALA A 294 -1.63 7.43 -21.75
C ALA A 294 -1.62 8.83 -22.38
N LYS A 295 -1.74 8.91 -23.71
CA LYS A 295 -1.76 10.17 -24.45
C LYS A 295 -3.09 10.90 -24.20
N GLY A 296 -3.02 12.12 -23.70
CA GLY A 296 -4.19 12.96 -23.42
C GLY A 296 -5.14 12.37 -22.35
N HIS A 297 -4.67 11.50 -21.47
CA HIS A 297 -5.47 10.84 -20.45
C HIS A 297 -6.23 11.84 -19.58
N PHE A 298 -5.49 12.78 -18.99
CA PHE A 298 -6.06 13.75 -18.05
C PHE A 298 -6.90 14.85 -18.69
N LEU A 299 -6.91 14.96 -20.02
CA LEU A 299 -7.86 15.82 -20.72
C LEU A 299 -9.25 15.17 -20.85
N ARG A 300 -9.30 13.84 -20.83
CA ARG A 300 -10.52 13.06 -21.01
C ARG A 300 -11.09 12.52 -19.69
N ASP A 301 -10.28 12.43 -18.62
CA ASP A 301 -10.74 11.87 -17.35
C ASP A 301 -11.74 12.77 -16.64
N THR A 302 -11.67 14.09 -16.82
CA THR A 302 -12.60 15.03 -16.21
C THR A 302 -14.04 14.74 -16.61
N ASP A 303 -14.31 14.56 -17.92
CA ASP A 303 -15.64 14.23 -18.42
C ASP A 303 -16.10 12.84 -17.94
N ALA A 304 -15.16 11.87 -17.94
CA ALA A 304 -15.43 10.53 -17.45
C ALA A 304 -15.76 10.51 -15.96
N ILE A 305 -15.09 11.31 -15.16
CA ILE A 305 -15.38 11.47 -13.73
C ILE A 305 -16.75 12.13 -13.52
N GLU A 306 -17.07 13.19 -14.27
CA GLU A 306 -18.38 13.84 -14.20
C GLU A 306 -19.52 12.87 -14.54
N GLU A 307 -19.34 12.01 -15.55
CA GLU A 307 -20.31 10.96 -15.87
C GLU A 307 -20.37 9.88 -14.77
N MET A 308 -19.23 9.45 -14.25
CA MET A 308 -19.15 8.44 -13.20
C MET A 308 -19.81 8.88 -11.89
N MET A 309 -19.76 10.17 -11.56
CA MET A 309 -20.44 10.75 -10.39
C MET A 309 -21.98 10.67 -10.46
N ASN A 310 -22.55 10.40 -11.63
CA ASN A 310 -23.99 10.18 -11.78
C ASN A 310 -24.41 8.71 -11.66
N ILE A 311 -23.47 7.82 -11.38
CA ILE A 311 -23.68 6.36 -11.23
C ILE A 311 -23.40 6.01 -9.77
N ASP A 312 -24.32 5.31 -9.11
CA ASP A 312 -24.12 4.82 -7.74
C ASP A 312 -23.20 3.59 -7.67
N ASP A 313 -23.18 2.77 -8.73
CA ASP A 313 -22.38 1.54 -8.78
C ASP A 313 -20.99 1.78 -9.40
N TRP A 314 -19.96 1.89 -8.54
CA TRP A 314 -18.56 2.01 -8.92
C TRP A 314 -17.82 0.65 -8.92
N SER A 315 -18.53 -0.41 -9.35
CA SER A 315 -17.90 -1.73 -9.55
C SER A 315 -16.73 -1.67 -10.52
N ALA A 316 -15.81 -2.61 -10.40
CA ALA A 316 -14.64 -2.70 -11.29
C ALA A 316 -15.06 -2.83 -12.78
N GLU A 317 -16.23 -3.40 -13.07
CA GLU A 317 -16.80 -3.51 -14.40
C GLU A 317 -17.23 -2.14 -14.94
N ASN A 318 -17.98 -1.36 -14.17
CA ASN A 318 -18.43 -0.02 -14.56
C ASN A 318 -17.26 0.96 -14.71
N VAL A 319 -16.28 0.91 -13.79
CA VAL A 319 -15.05 1.73 -13.89
C VAL A 319 -14.27 1.39 -15.17
N ARG A 320 -14.15 0.09 -15.51
CA ARG A 320 -13.50 -0.34 -16.75
C ARG A 320 -14.27 0.09 -17.98
N ALA A 321 -15.59 -0.09 -18.01
CA ALA A 321 -16.45 0.32 -19.11
C ALA A 321 -16.36 1.83 -19.38
N MET A 322 -16.33 2.65 -18.31
CA MET A 322 -16.13 4.09 -18.41
C MET A 322 -14.74 4.44 -18.94
N ALA A 323 -13.70 3.77 -18.44
CA ALA A 323 -12.34 3.96 -18.94
C ALA A 323 -12.21 3.57 -20.43
N ASP A 324 -12.88 2.52 -20.87
CA ASP A 324 -12.90 2.09 -22.27
C ASP A 324 -13.64 3.11 -23.16
N LYS A 325 -14.79 3.61 -22.69
CA LYS A 325 -15.59 4.64 -23.40
C LYS A 325 -14.79 5.90 -23.71
N TYR A 326 -13.98 6.35 -22.75
CA TYR A 326 -13.18 7.57 -22.86
C TYR A 326 -11.73 7.32 -23.27
N CYS A 327 -11.37 6.08 -23.64
CA CYS A 327 -9.99 5.69 -23.98
C CYS A 327 -8.99 6.05 -22.87
N LEU A 328 -9.34 5.77 -21.61
CA LEU A 328 -8.51 6.05 -20.44
C LEU A 328 -7.73 4.80 -20.00
N CYS A 329 -6.62 5.00 -19.28
CA CYS A 329 -5.98 3.95 -18.51
C CYS A 329 -6.89 3.58 -17.33
N PRO A 330 -7.41 2.34 -17.22
CA PRO A 330 -8.35 2.00 -16.14
C PRO A 330 -7.75 2.17 -14.75
N PHE A 331 -6.44 1.92 -14.60
CA PHE A 331 -5.73 2.10 -13.34
C PHE A 331 -5.63 3.57 -12.92
N GLU A 332 -5.15 4.44 -13.80
CA GLU A 332 -5.02 5.88 -13.48
C GLU A 332 -6.39 6.53 -13.28
N PHE A 333 -7.41 6.11 -14.04
CA PHE A 333 -8.79 6.56 -13.84
C PHE A 333 -9.33 6.16 -12.46
N ALA A 334 -9.11 4.91 -12.03
CA ALA A 334 -9.44 4.49 -10.67
C ALA A 334 -8.69 5.32 -9.61
N MET A 335 -7.41 5.69 -9.87
CA MET A 335 -6.65 6.56 -8.96
C MET A 335 -7.24 7.97 -8.89
N SER A 336 -7.74 8.54 -10.00
CA SER A 336 -8.45 9.82 -9.99
C SER A 336 -9.79 9.74 -9.23
N LEU A 337 -10.52 8.63 -9.35
CA LEU A 337 -11.76 8.40 -8.60
C LEU A 337 -11.55 8.25 -7.09
N CYS A 338 -10.37 7.80 -6.63
CA CYS A 338 -10.06 7.70 -5.20
C CYS A 338 -10.20 9.02 -4.45
N GLU A 339 -10.03 10.16 -5.12
CA GLU A 339 -10.10 11.48 -4.47
C GLU A 339 -11.51 11.78 -3.94
N ILE A 340 -12.54 11.18 -4.52
CA ILE A 340 -13.94 11.44 -4.20
C ILE A 340 -14.71 10.20 -3.76
N ALA A 341 -14.08 9.01 -3.79
CA ALA A 341 -14.71 7.78 -3.34
C ALA A 341 -14.99 7.83 -1.83
N ASP A 342 -16.11 7.26 -1.41
CA ASP A 342 -16.48 7.13 0.00
C ASP A 342 -15.76 5.95 0.67
N VAL A 343 -15.66 4.84 -0.07
CA VAL A 343 -14.98 3.61 0.37
C VAL A 343 -14.01 3.15 -0.71
N VAL A 344 -12.79 2.85 -0.32
CA VAL A 344 -11.77 2.29 -1.21
C VAL A 344 -11.30 0.95 -0.65
N ILE A 345 -11.41 -0.12 -1.44
CA ILE A 345 -10.87 -1.44 -1.11
C ILE A 345 -9.59 -1.64 -1.92
N CYS A 346 -8.46 -1.80 -1.25
CA CYS A 346 -7.16 -1.92 -1.92
C CYS A 346 -6.14 -2.77 -1.13
N ASP A 347 -4.97 -3.01 -1.73
CA ASP A 347 -3.82 -3.61 -1.04
C ASP A 347 -3.18 -2.59 -0.07
N TYR A 348 -2.50 -3.08 0.96
CA TYR A 348 -1.75 -2.27 1.93
C TYR A 348 -0.81 -1.25 1.28
N ASN A 349 -0.24 -1.60 0.12
CA ASN A 349 0.74 -0.75 -0.57
C ASN A 349 0.16 0.62 -0.91
N TYR A 350 -1.13 0.70 -1.27
CA TYR A 350 -1.76 1.97 -1.66
C TYR A 350 -1.90 2.98 -0.51
N ALA A 351 -1.82 2.51 0.73
CA ALA A 351 -1.85 3.38 1.90
C ALA A 351 -0.47 3.55 2.58
N LEU A 352 0.38 2.53 2.50
CA LEU A 352 1.56 2.43 3.37
C LEU A 352 2.91 2.37 2.63
N ASP A 353 2.95 2.02 1.33
CA ASP A 353 4.22 1.95 0.60
C ASP A 353 4.67 3.35 0.16
N PRO A 354 5.83 3.85 0.60
CA PRO A 354 6.32 5.17 0.22
C PRO A 354 6.48 5.39 -1.29
N ALA A 355 6.54 4.30 -2.08
CA ALA A 355 6.66 4.35 -3.53
C ALA A 355 5.33 4.46 -4.25
N VAL A 356 4.27 3.90 -3.69
CA VAL A 356 3.00 3.60 -4.38
C VAL A 356 1.79 4.21 -3.69
N HIS A 357 1.92 4.66 -2.41
CA HIS A 357 0.77 5.20 -1.67
C HIS A 357 0.13 6.39 -2.40
N ILE A 358 -1.17 6.53 -2.22
CA ILE A 358 -1.96 7.57 -2.89
C ILE A 358 -1.66 8.92 -2.22
N ARG A 359 -0.62 9.60 -2.70
CA ARG A 359 -0.10 10.86 -2.11
C ARG A 359 -1.17 11.92 -1.99
N ARG A 360 -2.03 12.06 -3.00
CA ARG A 360 -3.12 13.04 -3.02
C ARG A 360 -4.09 12.89 -1.85
N ILE A 361 -4.21 11.67 -1.30
CA ILE A 361 -5.05 11.37 -0.15
C ILE A 361 -4.21 11.44 1.14
N PHE A 362 -3.19 10.58 1.25
CA PHE A 362 -2.48 10.37 2.51
C PHE A 362 -1.51 11.49 2.89
N ASP A 363 -1.03 12.28 1.92
CA ASP A 363 -0.19 13.45 2.18
C ASP A 363 -1.02 14.74 2.31
N ALA A 364 -2.19 14.81 1.65
CA ALA A 364 -3.02 16.00 1.61
C ALA A 364 -4.07 16.07 2.71
N THR A 365 -4.70 14.94 3.07
CA THR A 365 -5.75 14.89 4.09
C THR A 365 -5.45 13.81 5.12
N ARG A 366 -5.88 14.06 6.36
CA ARG A 366 -5.87 13.07 7.45
C ARG A 366 -7.29 12.61 7.81
N ASP A 367 -8.29 13.07 7.07
CA ASP A 367 -9.71 12.74 7.30
C ASP A 367 -10.07 11.36 6.69
N VAL A 368 -9.29 10.37 7.02
CA VAL A 368 -9.37 8.99 6.51
C VAL A 368 -9.42 8.00 7.65
N THR A 369 -10.27 6.99 7.53
CA THR A 369 -10.29 5.80 8.40
C THR A 369 -9.69 4.60 7.67
N LEU A 370 -8.74 3.91 8.30
CA LEU A 370 -8.19 2.65 7.82
C LEU A 370 -8.81 1.45 8.54
N LEU A 371 -9.34 0.51 7.80
CA LEU A 371 -9.75 -0.82 8.24
C LEU A 371 -8.76 -1.84 7.66
N ILE A 372 -7.89 -2.39 8.48
CA ILE A 372 -6.76 -3.23 8.04
C ILE A 372 -7.05 -4.69 8.40
N ASP A 373 -7.46 -5.44 7.38
CA ASP A 373 -7.77 -6.87 7.54
C ASP A 373 -6.48 -7.71 7.47
N GLU A 374 -6.46 -8.82 8.21
CA GLU A 374 -5.31 -9.71 8.39
C GLU A 374 -4.04 -8.96 8.81
N ALA A 375 -4.19 -8.00 9.72
CA ALA A 375 -3.14 -7.07 10.15
C ALA A 375 -1.88 -7.75 10.74
N HIS A 376 -1.94 -9.05 11.06
CA HIS A 376 -0.77 -9.81 11.49
C HIS A 376 0.32 -9.91 10.40
N HIS A 377 -0.01 -9.71 9.10
CA HIS A 377 0.95 -9.63 8.02
C HIS A 377 1.64 -8.26 7.90
N LEU A 378 1.08 -7.25 8.52
CA LEU A 378 1.50 -5.86 8.31
C LEU A 378 2.97 -5.60 8.69
N PRO A 379 3.53 -6.12 9.82
CA PRO A 379 4.93 -5.88 10.16
C PRO A 379 5.92 -6.38 9.09
N GLU A 380 5.69 -7.56 8.51
CA GLU A 380 6.51 -8.12 7.45
C GLU A 380 6.34 -7.31 6.16
N ARG A 381 5.10 -7.01 5.76
CA ARG A 381 4.80 -6.24 4.55
C ARG A 381 5.41 -4.83 4.59
N ILE A 382 5.37 -4.15 5.73
CA ILE A 382 5.99 -2.84 5.88
C ILE A 382 7.51 -2.95 5.75
N ARG A 383 8.15 -3.94 6.36
CA ARG A 383 9.59 -4.16 6.19
C ARG A 383 9.96 -4.38 4.72
N ASP A 384 9.18 -5.17 3.99
CA ASP A 384 9.37 -5.38 2.55
C ASP A 384 9.25 -4.08 1.75
N MET A 385 8.23 -3.26 2.03
CA MET A 385 8.02 -1.96 1.38
C MET A 385 9.17 -0.97 1.63
N LEU A 386 9.76 -1.04 2.82
CA LEU A 386 10.82 -0.13 3.26
C LEU A 386 12.22 -0.61 2.92
N SER A 387 12.38 -1.88 2.60
CA SER A 387 13.66 -2.50 2.23
C SER A 387 13.94 -2.30 0.75
N GLY A 388 15.21 -2.29 0.40
CA GLY A 388 15.63 -2.23 -0.99
C GLY A 388 17.00 -2.85 -1.19
N SER A 389 17.36 -3.15 -2.44
CA SER A 389 18.61 -3.83 -2.71
C SER A 389 19.28 -3.41 -4.01
N VAL A 390 20.60 -3.56 -4.03
CA VAL A 390 21.46 -3.41 -5.20
C VAL A 390 22.01 -4.80 -5.55
N ASP A 391 21.49 -5.38 -6.63
CA ASP A 391 21.93 -6.70 -7.11
C ASP A 391 23.00 -6.54 -8.20
N SER A 392 24.25 -6.76 -7.85
CA SER A 392 25.39 -6.67 -8.80
C SER A 392 25.29 -7.69 -9.95
N ALA A 393 24.76 -8.88 -9.69
CA ALA A 393 24.57 -9.89 -10.74
C ALA A 393 23.49 -9.49 -11.74
N GLY A 394 22.36 -8.97 -11.26
CA GLY A 394 21.28 -8.44 -12.08
C GLY A 394 21.73 -7.24 -12.90
N LEU A 395 22.42 -6.27 -12.28
CA LEU A 395 22.99 -5.09 -12.95
C LEU A 395 23.93 -5.46 -14.08
N ARG A 396 24.81 -6.48 -13.92
CA ARG A 396 25.73 -6.95 -14.99
C ARG A 396 24.98 -7.49 -16.19
N LYS A 397 23.91 -8.26 -15.96
CA LYS A 397 23.05 -8.79 -17.03
C LYS A 397 22.37 -7.64 -17.77
N LEU A 398 21.75 -6.71 -17.04
CA LEU A 398 21.05 -5.57 -17.60
C LEU A 398 22.01 -4.64 -18.36
N ARG A 399 23.20 -4.35 -17.80
CA ARG A 399 24.24 -3.55 -18.48
C ARG A 399 24.63 -4.14 -19.83
N THR A 400 24.68 -5.48 -19.95
CA THR A 400 24.99 -6.14 -21.21
C THR A 400 23.89 -5.86 -22.26
N VAL A 401 22.63 -5.88 -21.84
CA VAL A 401 21.48 -5.55 -22.72
C VAL A 401 21.54 -4.09 -23.14
N VAL A 402 21.69 -3.17 -22.17
CA VAL A 402 21.80 -1.72 -22.44
C VAL A 402 22.98 -1.42 -23.39
N GLY A 403 24.12 -2.09 -23.20
CA GLY A 403 25.28 -1.92 -24.05
C GLY A 403 25.06 -2.37 -25.49
N LYS A 404 24.20 -3.36 -25.76
CA LYS A 404 23.79 -3.80 -27.09
C LYS A 404 22.77 -2.84 -27.70
N ALA A 405 21.79 -2.37 -26.93
CA ALA A 405 20.69 -1.56 -27.40
C ALA A 405 21.08 -0.08 -27.64
N ALA A 406 21.83 0.53 -26.72
CA ALA A 406 22.16 1.97 -26.75
C ALA A 406 23.67 2.27 -26.80
N GLY A 407 24.51 1.22 -26.73
CA GLY A 407 25.95 1.35 -26.79
C GLY A 407 26.60 1.67 -25.42
N LYS A 408 27.91 1.41 -25.31
CA LYS A 408 28.68 1.55 -24.07
C LYS A 408 28.94 3.01 -23.64
N LYS A 409 28.67 3.98 -24.50
CA LYS A 409 28.79 5.41 -24.19
C LYS A 409 27.56 5.99 -23.54
N HIS A 410 26.42 5.29 -23.56
CA HIS A 410 25.16 5.74 -22.99
C HIS A 410 25.30 6.01 -21.48
N PRO A 411 24.71 7.11 -20.94
CA PRO A 411 24.82 7.47 -19.52
C PRO A 411 24.40 6.33 -18.59
N LEU A 412 23.29 5.66 -18.87
CA LEU A 412 22.78 4.52 -18.12
C LEU A 412 23.79 3.36 -18.03
N TYR A 413 24.51 3.03 -19.15
CA TYR A 413 25.55 2.02 -19.15
C TYR A 413 26.71 2.39 -18.21
N LYS A 414 27.13 3.65 -18.24
CA LYS A 414 28.21 4.15 -17.37
C LYS A 414 27.81 4.11 -15.90
N ALA A 415 26.63 4.63 -15.58
CA ALA A 415 26.10 4.63 -14.20
C ALA A 415 25.97 3.20 -13.64
N MET A 416 25.49 2.24 -14.44
CA MET A 416 25.49 0.81 -14.04
C MET A 416 26.91 0.29 -13.77
N THR A 417 27.89 0.70 -14.58
CA THR A 417 29.30 0.28 -14.40
C THR A 417 29.88 0.84 -13.12
N ASP A 418 29.54 2.08 -12.75
CA ASP A 418 30.03 2.72 -11.55
C ASP A 418 29.45 2.07 -10.28
N VAL A 419 28.14 1.75 -10.29
CA VAL A 419 27.52 0.99 -9.18
C VAL A 419 28.13 -0.40 -9.06
N ILE A 420 28.30 -1.13 -10.17
CA ILE A 420 28.92 -2.47 -10.15
C ILE A 420 30.32 -2.38 -9.55
N ARG A 421 31.12 -1.38 -9.94
CA ARG A 421 32.46 -1.17 -9.39
C ARG A 421 32.41 -0.84 -7.91
N ALA A 422 31.48 0.02 -7.47
CA ALA A 422 31.31 0.35 -6.07
C ALA A 422 30.98 -0.88 -5.22
N VAL A 423 30.11 -1.78 -5.73
CA VAL A 423 29.79 -3.04 -5.06
C VAL A 423 30.99 -4.00 -5.03
N ASP A 424 31.71 -4.13 -6.14
CA ASP A 424 32.88 -5.03 -6.23
C ASP A 424 34.03 -4.59 -5.31
N ASN A 425 34.13 -3.30 -5.02
CA ASN A 425 35.17 -2.73 -4.13
C ASN A 425 34.80 -2.76 -2.65
N LEU A 426 33.63 -3.33 -2.29
CA LEU A 426 33.25 -3.46 -0.88
C LEU A 426 34.18 -4.45 -0.16
N LEU A 427 34.69 -4.03 0.98
CA LEU A 427 35.49 -4.90 1.85
C LEU A 427 34.56 -5.83 2.61
N LEU A 428 34.39 -7.05 2.09
CA LEU A 428 33.63 -8.12 2.74
C LEU A 428 34.52 -8.88 3.73
N PRO A 429 33.98 -9.38 4.86
CA PRO A 429 34.77 -10.16 5.85
C PRO A 429 35.48 -11.36 5.20
N GLU A 430 36.73 -11.59 5.54
CA GLU A 430 37.54 -12.69 4.96
C GLU A 430 37.35 -14.07 5.66
N ASP A 431 36.31 -14.21 6.46
CA ASP A 431 36.01 -15.39 7.28
C ASP A 431 35.41 -16.58 6.50
N GLY A 432 35.28 -16.46 5.17
CA GLY A 432 34.71 -17.50 4.32
C GLY A 432 33.19 -17.50 4.27
N SER A 433 32.48 -16.61 5.02
CA SER A 433 31.03 -16.49 4.99
C SER A 433 30.53 -16.11 3.59
N GLN A 434 29.31 -16.53 3.23
CA GLN A 434 28.65 -16.19 1.96
C GLN A 434 27.61 -15.07 2.11
N GLU A 435 27.29 -14.69 3.33
CA GLU A 435 26.35 -13.64 3.70
C GLU A 435 26.76 -13.04 5.06
N GLY A 436 26.31 -11.82 5.32
CA GLY A 436 26.56 -11.16 6.58
C GLY A 436 26.07 -9.71 6.62
N THR A 437 26.45 -9.01 7.68
CA THR A 437 26.12 -7.59 7.88
C THR A 437 27.35 -6.71 7.63
N LEU A 438 27.11 -5.49 7.13
CA LEU A 438 28.13 -4.45 7.02
C LEU A 438 27.80 -3.31 7.99
N PRO A 439 28.77 -2.84 8.77
CA PRO A 439 28.53 -1.75 9.72
C PRO A 439 28.28 -0.40 9.01
N LYS A 440 28.90 -0.20 7.85
CA LYS A 440 28.79 1.04 7.05
C LYS A 440 29.14 0.74 5.59
N LEU A 441 28.49 1.45 4.68
CA LEU A 441 28.89 1.53 3.27
C LEU A 441 29.86 2.70 3.05
N PRO A 442 30.72 2.68 2.00
CA PRO A 442 31.53 3.81 1.61
C PRO A 442 30.71 5.08 1.40
N ASP A 443 31.26 6.25 1.73
CA ASP A 443 30.54 7.54 1.69
C ASP A 443 30.06 7.93 0.28
N ASP A 444 30.69 7.44 -0.77
CA ASP A 444 30.30 7.68 -2.17
C ASP A 444 29.31 6.65 -2.73
N PHE A 445 29.02 5.56 -1.99
CA PHE A 445 28.15 4.48 -2.45
C PHE A 445 26.73 4.98 -2.76
N ASP A 446 26.16 5.78 -1.86
CA ASP A 446 24.81 6.32 -2.04
C ASP A 446 24.75 7.27 -3.26
N ARG A 447 25.80 8.05 -3.48
CA ARG A 447 25.89 8.95 -4.63
C ARG A 447 25.87 8.22 -5.97
N VAL A 448 26.61 7.12 -6.10
CA VAL A 448 26.62 6.35 -7.37
C VAL A 448 25.27 5.62 -7.57
N CYS A 449 24.62 5.16 -6.50
CA CYS A 449 23.28 4.57 -6.57
C CYS A 449 22.21 5.60 -6.98
N LEU A 450 22.29 6.83 -6.49
CA LEU A 450 21.41 7.93 -6.91
C LEU A 450 21.67 8.30 -8.37
N SER A 451 22.94 8.43 -8.79
CA SER A 451 23.28 8.69 -10.19
C SER A 451 22.76 7.62 -11.15
N LEU A 452 22.71 6.35 -10.73
CA LEU A 452 22.11 5.29 -11.53
C LEU A 452 20.59 5.45 -11.61
N ALA A 453 19.94 5.80 -10.51
CA ALA A 453 18.51 6.07 -10.52
C ALA A 453 18.15 7.23 -11.44
N ASP A 454 18.93 8.32 -11.42
CA ASP A 454 18.76 9.48 -12.31
C ASP A 454 18.97 9.10 -13.78
N ALA A 455 20.08 8.44 -14.11
CA ALA A 455 20.36 7.99 -15.48
C ALA A 455 19.28 7.04 -16.03
N PHE A 456 18.67 6.30 -15.13
CA PHE A 456 17.54 5.43 -15.45
C PHE A 456 16.27 6.21 -15.75
N MET A 457 15.99 7.24 -14.96
CA MET A 457 14.83 8.10 -15.18
C MET A 457 14.97 8.91 -16.47
N ASP A 458 16.18 9.38 -16.77
CA ASP A 458 16.48 10.09 -18.04
C ASP A 458 16.27 9.17 -19.24
N ALA A 459 16.82 7.96 -19.20
CA ALA A 459 16.63 6.95 -20.24
C ALA A 459 15.15 6.54 -20.43
N ARG A 460 14.31 6.71 -19.42
CA ARG A 460 12.86 6.49 -19.53
C ARG A 460 12.13 7.62 -20.25
N GLN A 461 12.65 8.82 -20.20
CA GLN A 461 12.11 9.99 -20.91
C GLN A 461 12.62 10.07 -22.37
N GLU A 462 13.78 9.47 -22.65
CA GLU A 462 14.33 9.35 -23.99
C GLU A 462 13.68 8.17 -24.75
N HIS A 463 13.80 8.17 -26.09
CA HIS A 463 13.37 7.04 -26.95
C HIS A 463 14.34 5.85 -26.81
N PHE A 464 14.54 5.38 -25.59
CA PHE A 464 15.37 4.23 -25.33
C PHE A 464 14.67 2.94 -25.80
N PRO A 465 15.35 2.01 -26.48
CA PRO A 465 14.77 0.77 -26.99
C PRO A 465 14.48 -0.24 -25.86
N TRP A 466 13.43 0.04 -25.08
CA TRP A 466 13.05 -0.74 -23.89
C TRP A 466 12.56 -2.16 -24.23
N GLU A 467 12.05 -2.39 -25.44
CA GLU A 467 11.60 -3.71 -25.91
C GLU A 467 12.74 -4.73 -25.89
N ASP A 468 13.95 -4.30 -26.23
CA ASP A 468 15.15 -5.15 -26.19
C ASP A 468 15.66 -5.42 -24.76
N ALA A 469 15.28 -4.57 -23.79
CA ALA A 469 15.70 -4.70 -22.40
C ALA A 469 14.80 -5.67 -21.60
N GLY A 470 13.58 -5.94 -22.09
CA GLY A 470 12.64 -6.89 -21.49
C GLY A 470 12.26 -6.58 -20.02
N GLY A 471 11.40 -7.40 -19.42
CA GLY A 471 10.91 -7.22 -18.04
C GLY A 471 11.97 -7.19 -16.92
N ARG A 472 13.25 -7.44 -17.24
CA ARG A 472 14.38 -7.42 -16.29
C ARG A 472 14.70 -6.04 -15.73
N LEU A 473 14.21 -5.00 -16.39
CA LEU A 473 14.47 -3.63 -16.01
C LEU A 473 13.78 -3.27 -14.67
N GLY A 474 12.50 -3.60 -14.54
CA GLY A 474 11.73 -3.41 -13.31
C GLY A 474 12.30 -4.17 -12.11
N ASP A 475 12.74 -5.41 -12.35
CA ASP A 475 13.31 -6.29 -11.33
C ASP A 475 14.61 -5.74 -10.70
N THR A 476 15.34 -4.90 -11.43
CA THR A 476 16.59 -4.32 -10.95
C THR A 476 16.42 -2.90 -10.44
N LEU A 477 15.57 -2.10 -11.10
CA LEU A 477 15.39 -0.69 -10.77
C LEU A 477 14.54 -0.47 -9.53
N MET A 478 13.40 -1.13 -9.42
CA MET A 478 12.50 -0.90 -8.28
C MET A 478 13.19 -1.20 -6.94
N PRO A 479 13.93 -2.33 -6.79
CA PRO A 479 14.76 -2.55 -5.62
C PRO A 479 15.83 -1.48 -5.35
N LEU A 480 16.48 -0.96 -6.41
CA LEU A 480 17.45 0.13 -6.30
C LEU A 480 16.80 1.43 -5.81
N LEU A 481 15.64 1.80 -6.36
CA LEU A 481 14.91 2.99 -5.90
C LEU A 481 14.49 2.86 -4.44
N SER A 482 14.07 1.65 -4.03
CA SER A 482 13.74 1.36 -2.64
C SER A 482 14.98 1.38 -1.75
N PHE A 483 16.13 0.90 -2.24
CA PHE A 483 17.42 1.00 -1.55
C PHE A 483 17.80 2.47 -1.29
N ASN A 484 17.73 3.32 -2.31
CA ASN A 484 18.02 4.74 -2.16
C ASN A 484 17.09 5.43 -1.14
N ARG A 485 15.81 5.08 -1.11
CA ARG A 485 14.85 5.59 -0.10
C ARG A 485 15.18 5.10 1.30
N ALA A 486 15.52 3.81 1.46
CA ALA A 486 15.90 3.23 2.74
C ALA A 486 17.12 3.96 3.30
N ARG A 487 18.11 4.26 2.45
CA ARG A 487 19.36 4.95 2.84
C ARG A 487 19.19 6.41 3.28
N GLN A 488 18.06 7.04 2.94
CA GLN A 488 17.72 8.39 3.40
C GLN A 488 17.08 8.43 4.80
N ARG A 489 16.81 7.26 5.39
CA ARG A 489 16.28 7.11 6.75
C ARG A 489 17.38 7.09 7.79
N ASP A 490 16.99 7.15 9.08
CA ASP A 490 17.95 6.97 10.17
C ASP A 490 18.63 5.59 10.05
N SER A 491 19.95 5.57 10.28
CA SER A 491 20.73 4.33 10.22
C SER A 491 20.33 3.30 11.27
N ALA A 492 19.64 3.70 12.33
CA ALA A 492 19.09 2.81 13.35
C ALA A 492 17.88 2.00 12.85
N ASP A 493 17.19 2.48 11.79
CA ASP A 493 15.96 1.86 11.29
C ASP A 493 16.21 0.74 10.29
N TYR A 494 17.45 0.49 9.87
CA TYR A 494 17.79 -0.57 8.93
C TYR A 494 19.16 -1.20 9.18
N ALA A 495 19.37 -2.40 8.66
CA ALA A 495 20.66 -3.07 8.61
C ALA A 495 21.14 -3.19 7.16
N ILE A 496 22.45 -3.06 6.94
CA ILE A 496 23.07 -3.35 5.65
C ILE A 496 23.47 -4.81 5.62
N LEU A 497 22.85 -5.56 4.74
CA LEU A 497 23.12 -6.98 4.53
C LEU A 497 23.83 -7.21 3.19
N TRP A 498 24.66 -8.24 3.11
CA TRP A 498 25.28 -8.66 1.88
C TRP A 498 25.12 -10.18 1.69
N GLU A 499 24.91 -10.62 0.46
CA GLU A 499 24.73 -12.02 0.07
C GLU A 499 25.55 -12.29 -1.22
N GLY A 500 26.33 -13.37 -1.23
CA GLY A 500 27.15 -13.77 -2.36
C GLY A 500 28.46 -13.00 -2.46
N ARG A 501 29.62 -13.70 -2.50
CA ARG A 501 30.94 -13.04 -2.56
C ARG A 501 31.34 -12.55 -3.94
N ARG A 502 31.06 -13.34 -4.98
CA ARG A 502 31.54 -13.04 -6.34
C ARG A 502 30.78 -11.87 -6.97
N HIS A 503 29.49 -11.80 -6.74
CA HIS A 503 28.60 -10.74 -7.23
C HIS A 503 27.62 -10.40 -6.12
N PRO A 504 28.06 -9.56 -5.16
CA PRO A 504 27.24 -9.30 -3.98
C PRO A 504 25.92 -8.63 -4.31
N LYS A 505 24.89 -9.04 -3.59
CA LYS A 505 23.64 -8.30 -3.44
C LYS A 505 23.72 -7.58 -2.11
N ILE A 506 23.57 -6.27 -2.14
CA ILE A 506 23.55 -5.41 -0.96
C ILE A 506 22.11 -5.02 -0.67
N THR A 507 21.65 -5.29 0.54
CA THR A 507 20.28 -4.99 0.95
C THR A 507 20.29 -4.01 2.12
N ALA A 508 19.60 -2.89 1.99
CA ALA A 508 19.18 -2.06 3.12
C ALA A 508 17.87 -2.65 3.65
N PHE A 509 17.98 -3.44 4.71
CA PHE A 509 16.87 -4.18 5.29
C PHE A 509 16.24 -3.40 6.44
N ALA A 510 14.97 -3.04 6.31
CA ALA A 510 14.24 -2.28 7.31
C ALA A 510 14.00 -3.12 8.57
N LEU A 511 14.26 -2.55 9.74
CA LEU A 511 14.10 -3.16 11.06
C LEU A 511 12.83 -2.69 11.76
N ASP A 512 12.62 -1.36 11.79
CA ASP A 512 11.50 -0.74 12.48
C ASP A 512 10.28 -0.54 11.57
N SER A 513 9.42 -1.56 11.52
CA SER A 513 8.10 -1.44 10.90
C SER A 513 7.08 -0.74 11.79
N ALA A 514 7.27 -0.81 13.12
CA ALA A 514 6.35 -0.28 14.11
C ALA A 514 6.36 1.26 14.12
N GLY A 515 7.53 1.85 14.21
CA GLY A 515 7.70 3.32 14.17
C GLY A 515 7.22 3.91 12.85
N TYR A 516 7.51 3.24 11.72
CA TYR A 516 6.99 3.68 10.44
C TYR A 516 5.45 3.66 10.40
N PHE A 517 4.81 2.58 10.82
CA PHE A 517 3.35 2.47 10.82
C PHE A 517 2.71 3.51 11.72
N GLN A 518 3.31 3.76 12.88
CA GLN A 518 2.89 4.82 13.79
C GLN A 518 2.92 6.19 13.12
N GLN A 519 4.00 6.53 12.44
CA GLN A 519 4.17 7.79 11.73
C GLN A 519 3.19 7.92 10.56
N ALA A 520 3.06 6.89 9.72
CA ALA A 520 2.18 6.88 8.56
C ALA A 520 0.71 7.05 8.92
N THR A 521 0.31 6.52 10.08
CA THR A 521 -1.09 6.57 10.56
C THR A 521 -1.38 7.71 11.53
N GLN A 522 -0.39 8.56 11.84
CA GLN A 522 -0.56 9.66 12.76
C GLN A 522 -1.58 10.68 12.24
N GLY A 523 -2.55 11.07 13.07
CA GLY A 523 -3.55 12.09 12.75
C GLY A 523 -4.69 11.63 11.83
N LEU A 524 -4.74 10.37 11.42
CA LEU A 524 -5.90 9.82 10.70
C LEU A 524 -7.16 9.82 11.61
N SER A 525 -8.34 9.85 10.99
CA SER A 525 -9.63 9.82 11.69
C SER A 525 -9.86 8.53 12.48
N GLY A 526 -9.28 7.40 12.06
CA GLY A 526 -9.32 6.15 12.79
C GLY A 526 -8.48 5.08 12.13
N VAL A 527 -7.94 4.15 12.93
CA VAL A 527 -7.21 2.99 12.42
C VAL A 527 -7.66 1.76 13.17
N THR A 528 -8.18 0.77 12.47
CA THR A 528 -8.55 -0.53 13.06
C THR A 528 -7.73 -1.63 12.41
N CYS A 529 -6.83 -2.23 13.18
CA CYS A 529 -6.05 -3.41 12.81
C CYS A 529 -6.77 -4.65 13.35
N PHE A 530 -7.19 -5.55 12.48
CA PHE A 530 -7.91 -6.76 12.92
C PHE A 530 -7.46 -8.01 12.17
N SER A 531 -7.50 -9.14 12.87
CA SER A 531 -7.18 -10.46 12.31
C SER A 531 -7.68 -11.56 13.25
N ALA A 532 -7.84 -12.76 12.71
CA ALA A 532 -8.11 -13.94 13.51
C ALA A 532 -6.90 -14.39 14.37
N THR A 533 -5.71 -13.99 13.96
CA THR A 533 -4.45 -14.41 14.59
C THR A 533 -3.66 -13.23 15.18
N LEU A 534 -4.36 -12.14 15.49
CA LEU A 534 -3.76 -11.00 16.21
C LEU A 534 -3.67 -11.32 17.71
N HIS A 535 -3.01 -12.42 18.02
CA HIS A 535 -2.87 -12.95 19.38
C HIS A 535 -1.42 -13.38 19.62
N PRO A 536 -0.85 -13.12 20.85
CA PRO A 536 -1.40 -12.31 21.94
C PRO A 536 -1.47 -10.81 21.58
N LEU A 537 -2.55 -10.15 22.00
CA LEU A 537 -2.80 -8.74 21.66
C LEU A 537 -1.72 -7.77 22.17
N PRO A 538 -1.16 -7.89 23.39
CA PRO A 538 -0.12 -6.97 23.86
C PRO A 538 1.12 -6.97 22.95
N GLU A 539 1.64 -8.15 22.60
CA GLU A 539 2.81 -8.33 21.75
C GLU A 539 2.53 -7.85 20.31
N MET A 540 1.34 -8.18 19.78
CA MET A 540 0.94 -7.74 18.45
C MET A 540 0.73 -6.24 18.36
N ARG A 541 0.18 -5.60 19.39
CA ARG A 541 0.07 -4.15 19.49
C ARG A 541 1.45 -3.49 19.41
N LEU A 542 2.44 -4.00 20.14
CA LEU A 542 3.82 -3.48 20.10
C LEU A 542 4.44 -3.61 18.70
N LEU A 543 4.31 -4.78 18.06
CA LEU A 543 4.81 -4.99 16.69
C LEU A 543 4.16 -4.08 15.65
N LEU A 544 2.94 -3.62 15.92
CA LEU A 544 2.18 -2.70 15.09
C LEU A 544 2.30 -1.24 15.56
N GLY A 545 3.28 -0.91 16.39
CA GLY A 545 3.52 0.46 16.84
C GLY A 545 2.38 1.06 17.66
N GLY A 546 1.59 0.22 18.33
CA GLY A 546 0.50 0.66 19.20
C GLY A 546 1.03 1.22 20.53
N ALA A 547 0.44 2.33 20.98
CA ALA A 547 0.69 2.93 22.28
C ALA A 547 -0.10 2.21 23.41
N GLU A 548 0.25 2.48 24.66
CA GLU A 548 -0.45 1.86 25.80
C GLU A 548 -1.93 2.24 25.89
N ASP A 549 -2.27 3.44 25.46
CA ASP A 549 -3.63 4.00 25.48
C ASP A 549 -4.46 3.66 24.21
N ASP A 550 -3.88 2.95 23.26
CA ASP A 550 -4.62 2.42 22.13
C ASP A 550 -5.55 1.26 22.54
N ALA A 551 -6.74 1.23 21.93
CA ALA A 551 -7.75 0.24 22.28
C ALA A 551 -7.36 -1.17 21.82
N CYS A 552 -7.57 -2.16 22.69
CA CYS A 552 -7.43 -3.57 22.37
C CYS A 552 -8.76 -4.30 22.59
N PHE A 553 -9.13 -5.17 21.65
CA PHE A 553 -10.36 -5.96 21.75
C PHE A 553 -10.11 -7.40 21.31
N ALA A 554 -10.37 -8.36 22.21
CA ALA A 554 -10.37 -9.79 21.89
C ALA A 554 -11.82 -10.28 21.83
N MET A 555 -12.27 -10.67 20.64
CA MET A 555 -13.58 -11.25 20.45
C MET A 555 -13.55 -12.73 20.90
N PRO A 556 -14.44 -13.17 21.77
CA PRO A 556 -14.51 -14.58 22.14
C PRO A 556 -14.86 -15.44 20.91
N SER A 557 -14.40 -16.69 20.89
CA SER A 557 -14.81 -17.63 19.85
C SER A 557 -16.34 -17.81 19.89
N PRO A 558 -17.05 -17.64 18.76
CA PRO A 558 -18.49 -17.87 18.71
C PRO A 558 -18.85 -19.37 18.74
N PHE A 559 -17.85 -20.23 18.62
CA PHE A 559 -18.04 -21.67 18.50
C PHE A 559 -17.85 -22.37 19.83
N PRO A 560 -18.69 -23.36 20.16
CA PRO A 560 -18.51 -24.19 21.36
C PRO A 560 -17.13 -24.85 21.36
N PRO A 561 -16.37 -24.80 22.46
CA PRO A 561 -15.03 -25.39 22.52
C PRO A 561 -15.00 -26.90 22.22
N GLU A 562 -16.09 -27.60 22.45
CA GLU A 562 -16.25 -29.03 22.17
C GLU A 562 -16.33 -29.37 20.68
N HIS A 563 -16.63 -28.40 19.81
CA HIS A 563 -16.65 -28.59 18.36
C HIS A 563 -15.24 -28.78 17.77
N LEU A 564 -14.21 -28.27 18.44
CA LEU A 564 -12.82 -28.42 18.02
C LEU A 564 -12.05 -29.28 19.04
N GLN A 565 -11.81 -30.54 18.70
CA GLN A 565 -11.00 -31.43 19.51
C GLN A 565 -9.51 -31.23 19.17
N ILE A 566 -8.74 -30.68 20.10
CA ILE A 566 -7.30 -30.49 19.89
C ILE A 566 -6.54 -31.54 20.69
N ARG A 567 -5.75 -32.36 20.00
CA ARG A 567 -4.85 -33.36 20.60
C ARG A 567 -3.39 -32.96 20.38
N GLN A 568 -2.58 -33.13 21.40
CA GLN A 568 -1.14 -32.98 21.32
C GLN A 568 -0.45 -34.34 21.45
N VAL A 569 0.58 -34.57 20.63
CA VAL A 569 1.48 -35.70 20.79
C VAL A 569 2.91 -35.19 20.79
N ASP A 570 3.67 -35.59 21.80
CA ASP A 570 5.06 -35.17 21.99
C ASP A 570 5.95 -35.90 20.99
N VAL A 571 6.32 -35.22 19.91
CA VAL A 571 7.24 -35.68 18.86
C VAL A 571 8.36 -34.65 18.73
N ASN A 572 9.60 -35.09 18.71
CA ASN A 572 10.72 -34.17 18.48
C ASN A 572 10.90 -33.86 17.00
N THR A 573 10.36 -32.72 16.56
CA THR A 573 10.40 -32.26 15.16
C THR A 573 11.56 -31.32 14.85
N ARG A 574 12.52 -31.15 15.77
CA ARG A 574 13.73 -30.32 15.56
C ARG A 574 14.56 -30.86 14.41
N TYR A 575 15.25 -29.96 13.71
CA TYR A 575 15.95 -30.26 12.46
C TYR A 575 16.79 -31.54 12.52
N ALA A 576 17.60 -31.73 13.59
CA ALA A 576 18.45 -32.88 13.78
C ALA A 576 17.68 -34.23 13.97
N HIS A 577 16.41 -34.17 14.35
CA HIS A 577 15.59 -35.34 14.68
C HIS A 577 14.50 -35.65 13.65
N ARG A 578 14.38 -34.82 12.57
CA ARG A 578 13.29 -34.97 11.58
C ARG A 578 13.25 -36.37 10.95
N SER A 579 14.39 -36.92 10.58
CA SER A 579 14.46 -38.25 9.94
C SER A 579 13.89 -39.34 10.83
N SER A 580 14.24 -39.35 12.13
CA SER A 580 13.72 -40.31 13.10
C SER A 580 12.23 -40.06 13.45
N ALA A 581 11.79 -38.81 13.43
CA ALA A 581 10.41 -38.45 13.74
C ALA A 581 9.40 -38.85 12.63
N CYS A 582 9.84 -38.96 11.36
CA CYS A 582 8.95 -39.24 10.24
C CYS A 582 8.06 -40.49 10.41
N THR A 583 8.62 -41.56 10.96
CA THR A 583 7.87 -42.83 11.18
C THR A 583 6.78 -42.66 12.22
N GLU A 584 7.07 -41.95 13.32
CA GLU A 584 6.06 -41.68 14.35
C GLU A 584 5.00 -40.73 13.83
N ILE A 585 5.37 -39.67 13.10
CA ILE A 585 4.44 -38.75 12.47
C ILE A 585 3.51 -39.48 11.50
N ALA A 586 4.05 -40.33 10.61
CA ALA A 586 3.27 -41.14 9.68
C ALA A 586 2.29 -42.08 10.43
N ARG A 587 2.74 -42.70 11.54
CA ARG A 587 1.91 -43.54 12.40
C ARG A 587 0.75 -42.75 13.00
N GLN A 588 1.00 -41.55 13.53
CA GLN A 588 -0.04 -40.69 14.15
C GLN A 588 -1.05 -40.22 13.11
N ILE A 589 -0.60 -39.82 11.91
CA ILE A 589 -1.50 -39.44 10.81
C ILE A 589 -2.38 -40.64 10.42
N THR A 590 -1.78 -41.81 10.23
CA THR A 590 -2.50 -43.05 9.88
C THR A 590 -3.53 -43.40 10.94
N ALA A 591 -3.17 -43.36 12.22
CA ALA A 591 -4.07 -43.66 13.33
C ALA A 591 -5.28 -42.68 13.34
N LEU A 592 -5.03 -41.39 13.17
CA LEU A 592 -6.10 -40.37 13.15
C LEU A 592 -7.08 -40.63 11.99
N VAL A 593 -6.57 -40.78 10.75
CA VAL A 593 -7.38 -40.93 9.53
C VAL A 593 -8.15 -42.26 9.53
N THR A 594 -7.55 -43.32 10.10
CA THR A 594 -8.21 -44.62 10.23
C THR A 594 -9.30 -44.60 11.30
N GLN A 595 -9.07 -43.94 12.43
CA GLN A 595 -10.04 -43.82 13.51
C GLN A 595 -11.23 -42.94 13.13
N LYS A 596 -10.97 -41.84 12.39
CA LYS A 596 -11.99 -40.90 11.94
C LYS A 596 -11.78 -40.63 10.45
N PRO A 597 -12.32 -41.49 9.54
CA PRO A 597 -12.24 -41.23 8.10
C PRO A 597 -12.86 -39.89 7.72
N GLY A 598 -12.23 -39.16 6.79
CA GLY A 598 -12.67 -37.83 6.39
C GLY A 598 -11.61 -37.07 5.59
N LYS A 599 -11.72 -35.76 5.57
CA LYS A 599 -10.86 -34.84 4.80
C LYS A 599 -9.88 -34.15 5.70
N TYR A 600 -8.59 -34.35 5.45
CA TYR A 600 -7.51 -33.87 6.31
C TYR A 600 -6.45 -33.09 5.53
N LEU A 601 -6.00 -31.97 6.11
CA LEU A 601 -4.81 -31.24 5.71
C LEU A 601 -3.70 -31.46 6.74
N VAL A 602 -2.52 -31.89 6.29
CA VAL A 602 -1.33 -32.05 7.12
C VAL A 602 -0.31 -31.00 6.76
N PHE A 603 0.07 -30.16 7.70
CA PHE A 603 0.99 -29.05 7.50
C PHE A 603 2.37 -29.33 8.05
N PHE A 604 3.38 -29.20 7.20
CA PHE A 604 4.80 -29.40 7.52
C PHE A 604 5.59 -28.08 7.46
N PRO A 605 6.67 -27.93 8.24
CA PRO A 605 7.49 -26.70 8.21
C PRO A 605 8.35 -26.57 6.94
N SER A 606 8.47 -27.61 6.11
CA SER A 606 9.24 -27.58 4.86
C SER A 606 8.87 -28.69 3.90
N PHE A 607 9.09 -28.49 2.60
CA PHE A 607 8.90 -29.52 1.57
C PHE A 607 9.79 -30.76 1.76
N ALA A 608 11.01 -30.57 2.29
CA ALA A 608 11.91 -31.72 2.56
C ALA A 608 11.31 -32.63 3.64
N PHE A 609 10.84 -32.08 4.76
CA PHE A 609 10.24 -32.85 5.85
C PHE A 609 8.91 -33.51 5.42
N LEU A 610 8.11 -32.79 4.64
CA LEU A 610 6.89 -33.31 4.04
C LEU A 610 7.17 -34.56 3.19
N ARG A 611 8.14 -34.51 2.25
CA ARG A 611 8.50 -35.61 1.37
C ARG A 611 9.02 -36.81 2.15
N MET A 612 9.93 -36.60 3.10
CA MET A 612 10.47 -37.67 3.97
C MET A 612 9.36 -38.40 4.75
N THR A 613 8.29 -37.70 5.14
CA THR A 613 7.15 -38.30 5.82
C THR A 613 6.21 -38.99 4.84
N ALA A 614 5.98 -38.42 3.67
CA ALA A 614 5.15 -39.00 2.61
C ALA A 614 5.66 -40.42 2.19
N GLU A 615 6.99 -40.60 2.08
CA GLU A 615 7.64 -41.89 1.78
C GLU A 615 7.34 -42.99 2.81
N ARG A 616 6.99 -42.64 4.04
CA ARG A 616 6.68 -43.56 5.15
C ARG A 616 5.18 -43.71 5.40
N LEU A 617 4.36 -42.90 4.71
CA LEU A 617 2.92 -42.93 4.87
C LEU A 617 2.32 -43.99 3.94
N MET A 618 1.62 -44.98 4.51
CA MET A 618 1.00 -46.09 3.76
C MET A 618 -0.41 -45.76 3.24
N LEU A 619 -0.88 -44.51 3.42
CA LEU A 619 -2.18 -44.07 2.97
C LEU A 619 -2.05 -43.27 1.65
N PRO A 620 -3.00 -43.42 0.73
CA PRO A 620 -3.03 -42.56 -0.46
C PRO A 620 -3.20 -41.10 -0.03
N CYS A 621 -2.33 -40.23 -0.55
CA CYS A 621 -2.36 -38.81 -0.22
C CYS A 621 -1.98 -37.93 -1.41
N GLN A 622 -2.52 -36.72 -1.44
CA GLN A 622 -2.06 -35.66 -2.32
C GLN A 622 -0.87 -34.94 -1.68
N VAL A 623 0.10 -34.57 -2.48
CA VAL A 623 1.31 -33.87 -2.00
C VAL A 623 1.41 -32.52 -2.70
N GLN A 624 1.53 -31.45 -1.93
CA GLN A 624 1.78 -30.12 -2.46
C GLN A 624 3.13 -30.07 -3.18
N GLU A 625 3.15 -29.61 -4.42
CA GLU A 625 4.36 -29.34 -5.18
C GLU A 625 4.87 -27.91 -4.90
N LYS A 626 6.20 -27.71 -5.09
CA LYS A 626 6.85 -26.44 -4.82
C LYS A 626 6.38 -25.32 -5.78
N GLN A 627 6.09 -25.70 -7.03
CA GLN A 627 5.57 -24.79 -8.05
C GLN A 627 4.23 -25.34 -8.54
N MET A 628 3.16 -24.67 -8.21
CA MET A 628 1.81 -24.98 -8.68
C MET A 628 1.20 -23.70 -9.26
N ASP A 629 0.74 -23.77 -10.50
CA ASP A 629 -0.05 -22.72 -11.10
C ASP A 629 -1.48 -22.67 -10.52
N GLU A 630 -2.29 -21.75 -10.98
CA GLU A 630 -3.64 -21.56 -10.47
C GLU A 630 -4.55 -22.76 -10.80
N ALA A 631 -4.39 -23.37 -11.97
CA ALA A 631 -5.15 -24.55 -12.40
C ALA A 631 -4.80 -25.78 -11.53
N ALA A 632 -3.51 -26.02 -11.27
CA ALA A 632 -3.08 -27.10 -10.39
C ALA A 632 -3.56 -26.90 -8.95
N ARG A 633 -3.60 -25.68 -8.45
CA ARG A 633 -4.17 -25.36 -7.12
C ARG A 633 -5.66 -25.61 -7.07
N ALA A 634 -6.39 -25.20 -8.10
CA ALA A 634 -7.83 -25.45 -8.21
C ALA A 634 -8.14 -26.96 -8.25
N ALA A 635 -7.37 -27.73 -9.04
CA ALA A 635 -7.50 -29.17 -9.12
C ALA A 635 -7.22 -29.86 -7.76
N PHE A 636 -6.20 -29.43 -7.04
CA PHE A 636 -5.86 -29.93 -5.69
C PHE A 636 -7.03 -29.73 -4.72
N LEU A 637 -7.76 -28.64 -4.82
CA LEU A 637 -8.88 -28.30 -3.95
C LEU A 637 -10.21 -28.95 -4.38
N MET A 638 -10.34 -29.40 -5.63
CA MET A 638 -11.60 -30.03 -6.10
C MET A 638 -11.97 -31.25 -5.27
N ALA A 639 -10.99 -32.03 -4.79
CA ALA A 639 -11.24 -33.19 -3.96
C ALA A 639 -11.94 -32.83 -2.63
N TYR A 640 -11.71 -31.64 -2.10
CA TYR A 640 -12.34 -31.17 -0.86
C TYR A 640 -13.79 -30.70 -1.07
N ARG A 641 -14.17 -30.33 -2.28
CA ARG A 641 -15.53 -29.84 -2.61
C ARG A 641 -16.55 -30.93 -2.84
N GLN A 642 -16.10 -32.18 -3.02
CA GLN A 642 -17.01 -33.32 -3.14
C GLN A 642 -17.72 -33.57 -1.81
N GLU A 643 -19.01 -33.90 -1.82
CA GLU A 643 -19.79 -34.11 -0.58
C GLU A 643 -19.34 -35.33 0.21
N SER A 644 -18.82 -36.38 -0.44
CA SER A 644 -18.34 -37.61 0.19
C SER A 644 -16.95 -37.98 -0.29
N GLY A 645 -16.19 -38.67 0.57
CA GLY A 645 -14.86 -39.20 0.27
C GLY A 645 -13.82 -38.85 1.31
N ASN A 646 -12.79 -39.70 1.40
CA ASN A 646 -11.63 -39.46 2.24
C ASN A 646 -10.55 -38.76 1.43
N VAL A 647 -10.04 -37.65 1.93
CA VAL A 647 -8.97 -36.88 1.29
C VAL A 647 -7.88 -36.59 2.33
N LEU A 648 -6.69 -37.00 2.01
CA LEU A 648 -5.50 -36.67 2.82
C LEU A 648 -4.53 -35.88 1.96
N SER A 649 -4.18 -34.64 2.38
CA SER A 649 -3.25 -33.82 1.65
C SER A 649 -2.13 -33.33 2.55
N LEU A 650 -0.90 -33.44 2.05
CA LEU A 650 0.30 -32.95 2.73
C LEU A 650 0.69 -31.61 2.13
N CYS A 651 0.78 -30.58 2.98
CA CYS A 651 1.02 -29.20 2.58
C CYS A 651 2.14 -28.58 3.42
N VAL A 652 2.67 -27.44 2.98
CA VAL A 652 3.64 -26.66 3.75
C VAL A 652 2.92 -25.56 4.54
N LEU A 653 3.27 -25.43 5.81
CA LEU A 653 2.73 -24.42 6.72
C LEU A 653 3.19 -23.00 6.30
N GLY A 654 2.29 -22.03 6.27
CA GLY A 654 2.56 -20.70 5.76
C GLY A 654 2.54 -20.60 4.21
N GLY A 655 2.23 -21.71 3.51
CA GLY A 655 2.04 -21.73 2.06
C GLY A 655 0.62 -21.38 1.63
N VAL A 656 0.38 -21.40 0.31
CA VAL A 656 -0.92 -21.04 -0.31
C VAL A 656 -2.11 -21.83 0.25
N PHE A 657 -1.87 -23.06 0.71
CA PHE A 657 -2.91 -23.90 1.28
C PHE A 657 -3.15 -23.66 2.79
N SER A 658 -2.26 -22.94 3.47
CA SER A 658 -2.47 -22.55 4.88
C SER A 658 -3.07 -21.16 5.04
N GLU A 659 -3.03 -20.28 4.00
CA GLU A 659 -3.46 -18.88 4.14
C GLU A 659 -4.46 -18.39 3.08
N GLY A 660 -4.60 -19.07 1.95
CA GLY A 660 -5.33 -18.58 0.76
C GLY A 660 -6.58 -19.36 0.38
N ILE A 661 -7.03 -20.34 1.16
CA ILE A 661 -8.16 -21.19 0.79
C ILE A 661 -9.35 -20.92 1.69
N ASP A 662 -10.52 -20.80 1.10
CA ASP A 662 -11.79 -20.87 1.80
C ASP A 662 -12.46 -22.24 1.49
N LEU A 663 -12.63 -23.05 2.53
CA LEU A 663 -13.31 -24.34 2.49
C LEU A 663 -14.48 -24.27 3.47
N PRO A 664 -15.61 -23.62 3.11
CA PRO A 664 -16.76 -23.47 3.98
C PRO A 664 -17.54 -24.80 4.15
N GLY A 665 -18.15 -24.98 5.32
CA GLY A 665 -18.97 -26.15 5.64
C GLY A 665 -18.13 -27.41 5.89
N ARG A 666 -18.75 -28.59 5.74
CA ARG A 666 -18.15 -29.91 6.00
C ARG A 666 -17.04 -30.32 5.01
N GLN A 667 -16.27 -29.37 4.50
CA GLN A 667 -15.21 -29.63 3.52
C GLN A 667 -13.87 -30.03 4.20
N LEU A 668 -13.75 -29.91 5.52
CA LEU A 668 -12.55 -30.26 6.26
C LEU A 668 -12.92 -30.86 7.62
N ASP A 669 -12.56 -32.12 7.87
CA ASP A 669 -12.80 -32.83 9.13
C ASP A 669 -11.67 -32.65 10.14
N GLY A 670 -10.48 -32.29 9.68
CA GLY A 670 -9.38 -32.02 10.58
C GLY A 670 -8.09 -31.54 9.94
N VAL A 671 -7.20 -31.09 10.81
CA VAL A 671 -5.84 -30.68 10.44
C VAL A 671 -4.81 -31.39 11.32
N VAL A 672 -3.64 -31.64 10.74
CA VAL A 672 -2.47 -32.08 11.49
C VAL A 672 -1.38 -31.03 11.30
N VAL A 673 -0.79 -30.55 12.38
CA VAL A 673 0.31 -29.58 12.33
C VAL A 673 1.58 -30.24 12.86
N VAL A 674 2.58 -30.40 12.01
CA VAL A 674 3.87 -30.96 12.33
C VAL A 674 4.85 -29.83 12.66
N GLY A 675 5.31 -29.78 13.91
CA GLY A 675 6.18 -28.71 14.40
C GLY A 675 5.41 -27.45 14.81
N VAL A 676 6.14 -26.45 15.30
CA VAL A 676 5.61 -25.17 15.82
C VAL A 676 5.74 -24.01 14.81
N GLY A 677 5.92 -24.32 13.54
CA GLY A 677 5.85 -23.31 12.47
C GLY A 677 6.97 -22.27 12.42
N LEU A 678 8.07 -22.45 13.19
CA LEU A 678 9.16 -21.46 13.24
C LEU A 678 9.67 -21.11 11.83
N PRO A 679 9.92 -19.84 11.54
CA PRO A 679 10.64 -19.41 10.34
C PRO A 679 11.99 -20.13 10.21
N GLN A 680 12.46 -20.26 8.98
CA GLN A 680 13.79 -20.80 8.73
C GLN A 680 14.85 -19.83 9.27
N VAL A 681 15.88 -20.38 9.93
CA VAL A 681 17.04 -19.61 10.36
C VAL A 681 17.78 -19.11 9.12
N ASN A 682 17.92 -17.81 8.98
CA ASN A 682 18.67 -17.13 7.93
C ASN A 682 19.17 -15.78 8.44
N LEU A 683 20.00 -15.11 7.66
CA LEU A 683 20.59 -13.81 8.02
C LEU A 683 19.53 -12.78 8.44
N TYR A 684 18.44 -12.64 7.67
CA TYR A 684 17.38 -11.66 7.92
C TYR A 684 16.68 -11.91 9.26
N GLN A 685 16.36 -13.18 9.58
CA GLN A 685 15.73 -13.55 10.85
C GLN A 685 16.66 -13.35 12.05
N GLU A 686 17.95 -13.62 11.91
CA GLU A 686 18.92 -13.40 12.99
C GLU A 686 19.14 -11.89 13.27
N VAL A 687 19.14 -11.09 12.22
CA VAL A 687 19.21 -9.62 12.35
C VAL A 687 17.95 -9.08 13.03
N LEU A 688 16.77 -9.57 12.66
CA LEU A 688 15.51 -9.22 13.35
C LEU A 688 15.52 -9.69 14.80
N ARG A 689 16.00 -10.90 15.08
CA ARG A 689 16.11 -11.40 16.44
C ARG A 689 16.98 -10.49 17.30
N ALA A 690 18.14 -10.08 16.78
CA ALA A 690 19.05 -9.15 17.49
C ALA A 690 18.40 -7.76 17.68
N HIS A 691 17.63 -7.27 16.69
CA HIS A 691 16.90 -6.04 16.80
C HIS A 691 15.83 -6.11 17.89
N PHE A 692 14.97 -7.12 17.88
CA PHE A 692 13.90 -7.30 18.87
C PHE A 692 14.43 -7.59 20.27
N GLU A 693 15.58 -8.29 20.40
CA GLU A 693 16.24 -8.45 21.70
C GLU A 693 16.57 -7.09 22.32
N ARG A 694 17.12 -6.18 21.52
CA ARG A 694 17.52 -4.83 21.97
C ARG A 694 16.32 -3.91 22.24
N THR A 695 15.25 -4.00 21.41
CA THR A 695 14.13 -3.04 21.45
C THR A 695 12.95 -3.52 22.27
N LEU A 696 12.70 -4.82 22.32
CA LEU A 696 11.54 -5.43 22.97
C LEU A 696 11.92 -6.43 24.09
N GLY A 697 13.21 -6.73 24.26
CA GLY A 697 13.73 -7.58 25.35
C GLY A 697 13.53 -9.09 25.15
N ASP A 698 12.96 -9.56 24.02
CA ASP A 698 12.82 -10.98 23.70
C ASP A 698 12.87 -11.20 22.18
N GLY A 699 14.10 -11.29 21.64
CA GLY A 699 14.31 -11.47 20.22
C GLY A 699 13.76 -12.78 19.66
N PHE A 700 13.84 -13.87 20.43
CA PHE A 700 13.36 -15.17 19.96
C PHE A 700 11.82 -15.24 19.90
N LEU A 701 11.14 -14.61 20.86
CA LEU A 701 9.69 -14.52 20.86
C LEU A 701 9.20 -13.82 19.57
N TYR A 702 9.70 -12.62 19.29
CA TYR A 702 9.18 -11.79 18.20
C TYR A 702 9.64 -12.23 16.82
N ALA A 703 10.88 -12.72 16.68
CA ALA A 703 11.39 -13.15 15.38
C ALA A 703 10.95 -14.58 14.99
N TYR A 704 10.74 -15.47 15.97
CA TYR A 704 10.53 -16.89 15.69
C TYR A 704 9.22 -17.45 16.23
N MET A 705 8.99 -17.32 17.55
CA MET A 705 7.87 -18.03 18.19
C MET A 705 6.52 -17.46 17.75
N LEU A 706 6.37 -16.14 17.77
CA LEU A 706 5.13 -15.45 17.45
C LEU A 706 4.70 -15.70 15.98
N PRO A 707 5.55 -15.46 14.97
CA PRO A 707 5.21 -15.79 13.58
C PRO A 707 4.92 -17.28 13.36
N GLY A 708 5.65 -18.16 14.07
CA GLY A 708 5.40 -19.60 14.00
C GLY A 708 4.03 -19.98 14.53
N MET A 709 3.69 -19.52 15.72
CA MET A 709 2.39 -19.83 16.36
C MET A 709 1.20 -19.19 15.63
N GLN A 710 1.39 -18.05 14.98
CA GLN A 710 0.37 -17.47 14.10
C GLN A 710 0.00 -18.42 12.96
N LYS A 711 0.99 -19.02 12.29
CA LYS A 711 0.76 -20.02 11.23
C LYS A 711 0.03 -21.26 11.75
N VAL A 712 0.40 -21.73 12.95
CA VAL A 712 -0.29 -22.85 13.61
C VAL A 712 -1.75 -22.49 13.90
N THR A 713 -2.00 -21.33 14.48
CA THR A 713 -3.35 -20.84 14.78
C THR A 713 -4.20 -20.69 13.51
N GLN A 714 -3.61 -20.19 12.43
CA GLN A 714 -4.28 -20.11 11.12
C GLN A 714 -4.66 -21.48 10.57
N ALA A 715 -3.76 -22.45 10.66
CA ALA A 715 -3.99 -23.81 10.18
C ALA A 715 -5.14 -24.48 10.96
N VAL A 716 -5.11 -24.39 12.29
CA VAL A 716 -6.17 -24.94 13.15
C VAL A 716 -7.50 -24.22 12.98
N GLY A 717 -7.48 -22.87 12.80
CA GLY A 717 -8.67 -22.05 12.59
C GLY A 717 -9.43 -22.33 11.27
N ARG A 718 -8.93 -23.24 10.43
CA ARG A 718 -9.62 -23.69 9.21
C ARG A 718 -10.64 -24.80 9.46
N VAL A 719 -10.53 -25.48 10.58
CA VAL A 719 -11.38 -26.63 10.89
C VAL A 719 -12.82 -26.18 11.20
N ILE A 720 -12.98 -25.06 11.90
CA ILE A 720 -14.29 -24.54 12.28
C ILE A 720 -14.53 -23.19 11.61
N ARG A 721 -15.55 -23.11 10.76
CA ARG A 721 -15.97 -21.93 10.00
C ARG A 721 -17.40 -21.50 10.27
N THR A 722 -18.26 -22.47 10.59
CA THR A 722 -19.68 -22.29 10.84
C THR A 722 -20.03 -22.84 12.25
N GLU A 723 -21.20 -22.48 12.74
CA GLU A 723 -21.69 -22.92 14.06
C GLU A 723 -21.93 -24.44 14.12
N THR A 724 -22.08 -25.10 12.99
CA THR A 724 -22.33 -26.54 12.88
C THR A 724 -21.10 -27.36 12.58
N ASP A 725 -19.97 -26.72 12.29
CA ASP A 725 -18.73 -27.44 11.99
C ASP A 725 -18.17 -28.11 13.24
N THR A 726 -17.68 -29.32 13.09
CA THR A 726 -16.93 -30.03 14.11
C THR A 726 -15.70 -30.67 13.51
N GLY A 727 -14.59 -30.71 14.23
CA GLY A 727 -13.40 -31.34 13.70
C GLY A 727 -12.28 -31.55 14.69
N VAL A 728 -11.16 -32.06 14.20
CA VAL A 728 -9.98 -32.43 15.01
C VAL A 728 -8.76 -31.65 14.55
N ALA A 729 -7.96 -31.18 15.50
CA ALA A 729 -6.62 -30.68 15.26
C ALA A 729 -5.61 -31.56 16.02
N LEU A 730 -4.63 -32.11 15.29
CA LEU A 730 -3.55 -32.89 15.88
C LEU A 730 -2.24 -32.09 15.80
N LEU A 731 -1.68 -31.76 16.96
CA LEU A 731 -0.45 -31.00 17.10
C LEU A 731 0.71 -31.94 17.43
N LEU A 732 1.66 -32.08 16.50
CA LEU A 732 2.78 -33.01 16.60
C LEU A 732 4.08 -32.25 16.90
N ASP A 733 4.32 -31.94 18.17
CA ASP A 733 5.58 -31.37 18.69
C ASP A 733 5.57 -31.32 20.21
N ASP A 734 6.71 -31.60 20.85
CA ASP A 734 6.86 -31.56 22.31
C ASP A 734 6.80 -30.14 22.87
N ARG A 735 7.17 -29.14 22.07
CA ARG A 735 7.20 -27.71 22.47
C ARG A 735 5.83 -27.14 22.77
N TYR A 736 4.74 -27.72 22.28
CA TYR A 736 3.40 -27.31 22.63
C TYR A 736 3.08 -27.49 24.14
N SER A 737 3.85 -28.34 24.84
CA SER A 737 3.76 -28.50 26.29
C SER A 737 4.46 -27.38 27.09
N TYR A 738 5.35 -26.59 26.44
CA TYR A 738 6.15 -25.57 27.13
C TYR A 738 5.30 -24.32 27.45
N PRO A 739 5.41 -23.75 28.65
CA PRO A 739 4.64 -22.56 29.03
C PRO A 739 4.79 -21.40 28.04
N ALA A 740 5.99 -21.20 27.48
CA ALA A 740 6.28 -20.17 26.50
C ALA A 740 5.44 -20.28 25.21
N TYR A 741 5.17 -21.50 24.73
CA TYR A 741 4.31 -21.74 23.56
C TYR A 741 2.84 -21.75 23.93
N ARG A 742 2.48 -22.26 25.11
CA ARG A 742 1.09 -22.28 25.56
C ARG A 742 0.47 -20.90 25.70
N ARG A 743 1.22 -19.92 26.20
CA ARG A 743 0.73 -18.53 26.30
C ARG A 743 0.43 -17.88 24.94
N LEU A 744 0.98 -18.43 23.83
CA LEU A 744 0.74 -17.97 22.47
C LEU A 744 -0.45 -18.66 21.80
N MET A 745 -1.10 -19.59 22.45
CA MET A 745 -2.29 -20.27 21.96
C MET A 745 -3.55 -19.49 22.31
N PRO A 746 -4.58 -19.50 21.45
CA PRO A 746 -5.87 -18.91 21.79
C PRO A 746 -6.46 -19.49 23.09
N GLU A 747 -7.01 -18.65 23.95
CA GLU A 747 -7.52 -19.05 25.29
C GLU A 747 -8.62 -20.10 25.24
N HIS A 748 -9.40 -20.14 24.16
CA HIS A 748 -10.48 -21.11 23.98
C HIS A 748 -9.98 -22.51 23.57
N TRP A 749 -8.69 -22.69 23.29
CA TRP A 749 -8.16 -24.01 22.93
C TRP A 749 -8.06 -24.92 24.15
N ARG A 750 -8.77 -26.04 24.09
CA ARG A 750 -8.68 -27.11 25.08
C ARG A 750 -7.88 -28.26 24.51
N ILE A 751 -6.63 -28.39 24.96
CA ILE A 751 -5.70 -29.37 24.44
C ILE A 751 -5.69 -30.60 25.34
N SER A 752 -6.01 -31.76 24.76
CA SER A 752 -5.84 -33.07 25.38
C SER A 752 -4.50 -33.69 24.95
N ARG A 753 -3.94 -34.53 25.80
CA ARG A 753 -2.76 -35.33 25.53
C ARG A 753 -3.12 -36.73 25.06
#